data_90a5cbd051535caeb55093649e6cef11
#
_entry.id   90a5cbd051535caeb55093649e6cef11
#
_cell.length_a   1.000
_cell.length_b   1.000
_cell.length_c   1.000
_cell.angle_alpha   90.00
_cell.angle_beta   90.00
_cell.angle_gamma   90.00
#
_symmetry.space_group_name_H-M   'P 1'
#
loop_
_entity.id
_entity.type
_entity.pdbx_description
1 polymer ?
#
loop_
_entity_poly.entity_id
_entity_poly.type
_entity_poly.pdbx_seq_one_letter_code
_entity_poly.pdbx_strand_id
1 'polypeptide(L)'
;MRFLYKVQSRLKNKITLSVKAKIFLAAAATLFILIIALVFRVAYIRNRGDILNGIEFSKSYSDENGELLQVFLTSDDKYRIYKPVSEFPKPFLEALLMQEDRYFYRHRGVNFVAVIKAAWETYVKKSRRIGASTITMQVAKLKYGIYSKSISGKLKQICKAIFLELCFSKTDILNAYVNLAPCGGNIEGFESAAWYYFNKNIRNLNLSENIMLCVLPQNPVKRAPTLYKTPSELISARQVLFGAWVEKHPEDSNKAIFMDMQISCVCKFPNEARHFSEMLNLQREDNPVHKTIRTSINLPLQRKCEELFNSYINQNSHFGIKNGAILLLDWKTMGIVANIGSAGYYNNSILGQVNITTSKRSPGSTLKPFIYAKALDNGIIHYRTMLKDTPQAFSEYTPDNYASVFKGPVQAWFALSDSRNIPAISLNRQLGQDNLFRFMHDSGVSGMKDKDYYGLSIVLGSCEVSMLELAKMYATLANNGVQYDLKFEPNQKLGSGKRLLSKESAFIVRKMLEENTPPYTTKPQEIKDIPVAYKTGTSIGFKDCWSVGIFDRYVCVVWIGNADGEGNNSFIGRLMASPLLFNIAYSVLSDIPKSQLLPKEIHPENCRQVEVCSVSGGLPSENCKTKELAWFIPGVSPIEKCKIHRKINIDTRTGYRTDETPEEKPYVQSVVREFWPSDLQQLFEQAGLPRMIPPEYPPEEYKFDYKKQGYPPEIISPMSNTDYVFRYKNQSKNKIMLCATADADTSELMWFNGTQFIGRSKPGQSIEWAPPPGSYEIVVTDQKGRADNVFVNISGTGL
;
A
#
# COMPACT_ATOMS: atom_id res chain seq x y z
N MET A 1 -96.59 30.06 -14.35
CA MET A 1 -95.65 30.95 -13.55
C MET A 1 -95.80 30.80 -12.01
N ARG A 2 -96.94 30.45 -11.43
CA ARG A 2 -97.08 30.34 -9.98
C ARG A 2 -96.45 29.12 -9.32
N PHE A 3 -96.07 28.08 -10.13
CA PHE A 3 -95.43 26.85 -9.57
C PHE A 3 -93.88 27.00 -9.46
N LEU A 4 -93.28 27.75 -10.36
CA LEU A 4 -91.82 28.01 -10.29
C LEU A 4 -91.48 29.02 -9.18
N TYR A 5 -92.39 29.90 -8.84
CA TYR A 5 -92.20 30.87 -7.71
C TYR A 5 -92.28 30.20 -6.34
N LYS A 6 -93.01 29.09 -6.19
CA LYS A 6 -93.09 28.33 -4.94
C LYS A 6 -91.97 27.36 -4.71
N VAL A 7 -91.29 26.93 -5.82
CA VAL A 7 -90.08 26.11 -5.68
C VAL A 7 -88.85 27.02 -5.35
N GLN A 8 -88.85 28.22 -5.95
CA GLN A 8 -87.76 29.16 -5.63
C GLN A 8 -87.82 29.78 -4.26
N SER A 9 -89.06 29.90 -3.66
CA SER A 9 -89.16 30.36 -2.24
C SER A 9 -88.81 29.26 -1.21
N ARG A 10 -89.02 27.96 -1.61
CA ARG A 10 -88.59 26.86 -0.70
C ARG A 10 -87.06 26.61 -0.69
N LEU A 11 -86.35 27.03 -1.74
CA LEU A 11 -84.85 26.94 -1.82
C LEU A 11 -84.21 28.11 -1.15
N LYS A 12 -84.89 29.16 -0.71
CA LYS A 12 -84.34 30.31 0.03
C LYS A 12 -84.43 30.23 1.53
N ASN A 13 -84.90 29.12 2.10
CA ASN A 13 -84.65 28.91 3.57
C ASN A 13 -83.18 28.66 3.83
N LYS A 14 -82.40 29.78 3.87
CA LYS A 14 -81.08 29.75 4.45
C LYS A 14 -81.21 29.20 5.83
N ILE A 15 -80.73 27.97 6.03
CA ILE A 15 -80.46 27.44 7.35
C ILE A 15 -79.46 28.42 7.99
N THR A 16 -80.05 29.41 8.72
CA THR A 16 -79.21 30.31 9.59
C THR A 16 -78.81 29.53 10.78
N LEU A 17 -77.72 28.75 10.60
CA LEU A 17 -77.06 28.11 11.73
C LEU A 17 -76.69 29.15 12.78
N SER A 18 -77.04 28.88 14.03
CA SER A 18 -76.64 29.74 15.14
C SER A 18 -75.09 29.95 15.13
N VAL A 19 -74.60 31.05 15.66
CA VAL A 19 -73.19 31.33 15.74
C VAL A 19 -72.43 30.16 16.40
N LYS A 20 -72.95 29.52 17.38
CA LYS A 20 -72.46 28.30 18.07
C LYS A 20 -72.32 27.12 17.13
N ALA A 21 -73.35 26.90 16.24
CA ALA A 21 -73.30 25.83 15.25
C ALA A 21 -72.29 26.07 14.13
N LYS A 22 -72.10 27.33 13.70
CA LYS A 22 -71.05 27.70 12.74
C LYS A 22 -69.66 27.53 13.33
N ILE A 23 -69.42 27.88 14.61
CA ILE A 23 -68.17 27.63 15.31
C ILE A 23 -67.90 26.14 15.45
N PHE A 24 -68.90 25.35 15.82
CA PHE A 24 -68.81 23.91 15.91
C PHE A 24 -68.45 23.24 14.55
N LEU A 25 -69.17 23.64 13.48
CA LEU A 25 -68.88 23.15 12.12
C LEU A 25 -67.47 23.54 11.61
N ALA A 26 -67.05 24.77 11.89
CA ALA A 26 -65.71 25.22 11.57
C ALA A 26 -64.64 24.44 12.35
N ALA A 27 -64.88 24.22 13.65
CA ALA A 27 -63.98 23.38 14.46
C ALA A 27 -63.94 21.92 13.99
N ALA A 28 -65.12 21.35 13.65
CA ALA A 28 -65.20 19.99 13.10
C ALA A 28 -64.51 19.88 11.71
N ALA A 29 -64.67 20.89 10.82
CA ALA A 29 -63.99 20.93 9.55
C ALA A 29 -62.49 21.07 9.70
N THR A 30 -62.02 21.92 10.62
CA THR A 30 -60.60 22.05 10.94
C THR A 30 -60.01 20.75 11.49
N LEU A 31 -60.73 20.10 12.41
CA LEU A 31 -60.34 18.80 12.95
C LEU A 31 -60.26 17.74 11.85
N PHE A 32 -61.23 17.72 10.94
CA PHE A 32 -61.28 16.79 9.81
C PHE A 32 -60.09 17.01 8.85
N ILE A 33 -59.76 18.25 8.53
CA ILE A 33 -58.58 18.61 7.72
C ILE A 33 -57.28 18.17 8.41
N LEU A 34 -57.18 18.38 9.73
CA LEU A 34 -56.02 17.96 10.50
C LEU A 34 -55.88 16.43 10.54
N ILE A 35 -57.03 15.70 10.62
CA ILE A 35 -57.01 14.23 10.57
C ILE A 35 -56.57 13.76 9.16
N ILE A 36 -57.08 14.37 8.10
CA ILE A 36 -56.67 14.04 6.74
C ILE A 36 -55.14 14.31 6.54
N ALA A 37 -54.68 15.48 6.97
CA ALA A 37 -53.28 15.83 6.92
C ALA A 37 -52.42 14.84 7.70
N LEU A 38 -52.89 14.40 8.89
CA LEU A 38 -52.21 13.37 9.67
C LEU A 38 -52.16 12.02 8.95
N VAL A 39 -53.28 11.59 8.34
CA VAL A 39 -53.36 10.33 7.60
C VAL A 39 -52.40 10.36 6.41
N PHE A 40 -52.37 11.46 5.62
CA PHE A 40 -51.44 11.61 4.51
C PHE A 40 -49.98 11.60 5.00
N ARG A 41 -49.67 12.29 6.11
CA ARG A 41 -48.34 12.31 6.70
C ARG A 41 -47.91 10.92 7.18
N VAL A 42 -48.81 10.19 7.85
CA VAL A 42 -48.54 8.83 8.30
C VAL A 42 -48.30 7.91 7.08
N ALA A 43 -49.17 7.99 6.06
CA ALA A 43 -48.99 7.21 4.83
C ALA A 43 -47.65 7.52 4.10
N TYR A 44 -47.28 8.80 4.02
CA TYR A 44 -46.03 9.23 3.43
C TYR A 44 -44.82 8.68 4.17
N ILE A 45 -44.79 8.81 5.52
CA ILE A 45 -43.71 8.30 6.35
C ILE A 45 -43.63 6.77 6.28
N ARG A 46 -44.77 6.08 6.32
CA ARG A 46 -44.85 4.61 6.25
C ARG A 46 -44.27 4.07 4.93
N ASN A 47 -44.40 4.80 3.82
CA ASN A 47 -43.93 4.37 2.50
C ASN A 47 -42.50 4.76 2.20
N ARG A 48 -41.93 5.74 2.88
CA ARG A 48 -40.58 6.30 2.55
C ARG A 48 -39.69 6.58 3.75
N GLY A 49 -40.21 6.43 4.95
CA GLY A 49 -39.46 6.84 6.14
C GLY A 49 -38.71 5.71 6.82
N ASP A 50 -37.41 5.94 7.10
CA ASP A 50 -36.68 5.18 8.10
C ASP A 50 -36.85 5.87 9.46
N ILE A 51 -37.18 5.08 10.50
CA ILE A 51 -37.28 5.58 11.87
C ILE A 51 -35.99 6.21 12.38
N LEU A 52 -34.83 5.81 11.85
CA LEU A 52 -33.51 6.31 12.19
C LEU A 52 -33.08 7.51 11.32
N ASN A 53 -33.88 7.94 10.36
CA ASN A 53 -33.58 9.09 9.53
C ASN A 53 -33.30 10.35 10.37
N GLY A 54 -32.21 11.05 10.04
CA GLY A 54 -31.70 12.23 10.76
C GLY A 54 -30.90 11.92 12.02
N ILE A 55 -30.57 10.65 12.26
CA ILE A 55 -29.62 10.25 13.30
C ILE A 55 -28.33 9.81 12.63
N GLU A 56 -27.22 10.42 13.05
CA GLU A 56 -25.90 10.06 12.58
C GLU A 56 -25.38 8.83 13.31
N PHE A 57 -24.80 7.89 12.56
CA PHE A 57 -24.10 6.74 13.11
C PHE A 57 -22.59 6.88 12.90
N SER A 58 -21.84 6.30 13.80
CA SER A 58 -20.38 6.29 13.77
C SER A 58 -19.87 5.59 12.52
N LYS A 59 -18.93 6.23 11.83
CA LYS A 59 -18.14 5.54 10.82
C LYS A 59 -17.31 4.48 11.53
N SER A 60 -17.48 3.24 11.15
CA SER A 60 -16.77 2.10 11.73
C SER A 60 -16.16 1.22 10.64
N TYR A 61 -14.99 0.69 10.93
CA TYR A 61 -14.21 -0.14 10.02
C TYR A 61 -13.96 -1.49 10.68
N SER A 62 -14.15 -2.56 9.92
CA SER A 62 -13.84 -3.93 10.36
C SER A 62 -12.82 -4.58 9.44
N ASP A 63 -12.18 -5.61 9.93
CA ASP A 63 -11.31 -6.48 9.13
C ASP A 63 -12.12 -7.28 8.09
N GLU A 64 -11.42 -8.12 7.33
CA GLU A 64 -12.06 -8.99 6.33
C GLU A 64 -13.04 -10.01 6.92
N ASN A 65 -12.99 -10.31 8.21
CA ASN A 65 -13.85 -11.25 8.92
C ASN A 65 -14.99 -10.56 9.69
N GLY A 66 -14.97 -9.24 9.79
CA GLY A 66 -15.98 -8.42 10.49
C GLY A 66 -15.61 -8.09 11.93
N GLU A 67 -14.37 -8.35 12.36
CA GLU A 67 -13.83 -7.89 13.63
C GLU A 67 -13.56 -6.39 13.57
N LEU A 68 -14.01 -5.63 14.57
CA LEU A 68 -13.92 -4.17 14.59
C LEU A 68 -12.45 -3.72 14.69
N LEU A 69 -12.03 -2.88 13.75
CA LEU A 69 -10.71 -2.24 13.76
C LEU A 69 -10.77 -0.88 14.46
N GLN A 70 -11.72 -0.05 14.02
CA GLN A 70 -11.81 1.33 14.46
C GLN A 70 -13.26 1.85 14.39
N VAL A 71 -13.61 2.75 15.31
CA VAL A 71 -14.85 3.50 15.28
C VAL A 71 -14.56 4.98 15.52
N PHE A 72 -15.21 5.85 14.78
CA PHE A 72 -15.06 7.30 14.88
C PHE A 72 -16.29 7.93 15.58
N LEU A 73 -16.06 9.01 16.29
CA LEU A 73 -17.14 9.80 16.90
C LEU A 73 -18.06 10.38 15.82
N THR A 74 -19.34 10.45 16.14
CA THR A 74 -20.32 11.24 15.37
C THR A 74 -20.14 12.73 15.64
N SER A 75 -20.76 13.59 14.83
CA SER A 75 -20.72 15.05 15.00
C SER A 75 -21.33 15.53 16.32
N ASP A 76 -22.18 14.71 16.96
CA ASP A 76 -22.78 14.98 18.28
C ASP A 76 -22.05 14.26 19.42
N ASP A 77 -20.77 13.91 19.23
CA ASP A 77 -19.88 13.29 20.23
C ASP A 77 -20.37 11.94 20.77
N LYS A 78 -20.99 11.14 19.92
CA LYS A 78 -21.48 9.79 20.30
C LYS A 78 -20.75 8.69 19.55
N TYR A 79 -20.73 7.52 20.17
CA TYR A 79 -20.37 6.26 19.53
C TYR A 79 -21.65 5.46 19.30
N ARG A 80 -22.10 5.37 18.02
CA ARG A 80 -23.28 4.62 17.58
C ARG A 80 -22.91 3.71 16.41
N ILE A 81 -22.63 2.45 16.69
CA ILE A 81 -22.42 1.44 15.64
C ILE A 81 -23.80 0.86 15.31
N TYR A 82 -24.21 1.01 14.05
CA TYR A 82 -25.47 0.45 13.60
C TYR A 82 -25.40 -1.07 13.45
N LYS A 83 -26.44 -1.75 13.96
CA LYS A 83 -26.65 -3.19 13.74
C LYS A 83 -28.14 -3.49 13.59
N PRO A 84 -28.56 -4.19 12.51
CA PRO A 84 -29.96 -4.57 12.35
C PRO A 84 -30.41 -5.46 13.50
N VAL A 85 -31.65 -5.24 13.97
CA VAL A 85 -32.23 -6.06 15.09
C VAL A 85 -32.27 -7.56 14.78
N SER A 86 -32.36 -7.93 13.50
CA SER A 86 -32.32 -9.32 13.01
C SER A 86 -30.98 -10.00 13.28
N GLU A 87 -29.93 -9.22 13.53
CA GLU A 87 -28.58 -9.73 13.82
C GLU A 87 -28.32 -9.88 15.33
N PHE A 88 -29.26 -9.44 16.19
CA PHE A 88 -29.13 -9.64 17.64
C PHE A 88 -29.54 -11.06 18.04
N PRO A 89 -28.80 -11.68 19.00
CA PRO A 89 -29.16 -12.98 19.51
C PRO A 89 -30.57 -12.99 20.15
N LYS A 90 -31.36 -14.05 19.90
CA LYS A 90 -32.68 -14.19 20.51
C LYS A 90 -32.67 -14.06 22.05
N PRO A 91 -31.70 -14.71 22.78
CA PRO A 91 -31.63 -14.55 24.23
C PRO A 91 -31.42 -13.11 24.68
N PHE A 92 -30.61 -12.33 23.94
CA PHE A 92 -30.43 -10.91 24.24
C PHE A 92 -31.73 -10.13 24.10
N LEU A 93 -32.45 -10.28 22.97
CA LEU A 93 -33.71 -9.59 22.72
C LEU A 93 -34.76 -9.98 23.73
N GLU A 94 -34.81 -11.23 24.15
CA GLU A 94 -35.72 -11.71 25.17
C GLU A 94 -35.43 -11.10 26.55
N ALA A 95 -34.16 -11.11 26.99
CA ALA A 95 -33.74 -10.46 28.22
C ALA A 95 -34.04 -8.95 28.23
N LEU A 96 -33.78 -8.30 27.08
CA LEU A 96 -34.07 -6.87 26.88
C LEU A 96 -35.55 -6.55 27.03
N LEU A 97 -36.42 -7.33 26.38
CA LEU A 97 -37.89 -7.15 26.49
C LEU A 97 -38.40 -7.44 27.89
N MET A 98 -37.85 -8.45 28.58
CA MET A 98 -38.16 -8.72 29.99
C MET A 98 -37.81 -7.55 30.89
N GLN A 99 -36.66 -6.89 30.65
CA GLN A 99 -36.15 -5.78 31.44
C GLN A 99 -36.93 -4.47 31.18
N GLU A 100 -37.16 -4.16 29.90
CA GLU A 100 -37.59 -2.83 29.48
C GLU A 100 -39.10 -2.76 29.18
N ASP A 101 -39.70 -3.80 28.59
CA ASP A 101 -41.11 -3.79 28.17
C ASP A 101 -41.62 -5.21 27.87
N ARG A 102 -41.99 -5.96 28.96
CA ARG A 102 -42.45 -7.36 28.86
C ARG A 102 -43.65 -7.54 27.91
N TYR A 103 -44.46 -6.50 27.72
CA TYR A 103 -45.67 -6.53 26.88
C TYR A 103 -45.54 -5.74 25.59
N PHE A 104 -44.33 -5.50 25.13
CA PHE A 104 -43.98 -4.68 23.93
C PHE A 104 -44.88 -4.96 22.73
N TYR A 105 -45.10 -6.21 22.39
CA TYR A 105 -45.93 -6.61 21.24
C TYR A 105 -47.43 -6.52 21.48
N ARG A 106 -47.90 -6.25 22.71
CA ARG A 106 -49.34 -6.26 23.07
C ARG A 106 -49.95 -4.87 23.13
N HIS A 107 -49.18 -3.82 23.29
CA HIS A 107 -49.70 -2.44 23.36
C HIS A 107 -49.31 -1.63 22.13
N ARG A 108 -50.01 -0.51 21.89
CA ARG A 108 -49.77 0.44 20.80
C ARG A 108 -49.02 1.68 21.28
N GLY A 109 -47.74 1.53 21.61
CA GLY A 109 -46.86 2.60 22.01
C GLY A 109 -46.87 2.98 23.49
N VAL A 110 -48.00 2.84 24.18
CA VAL A 110 -48.16 3.17 25.60
C VAL A 110 -48.86 2.02 26.30
N ASN A 111 -48.32 1.57 27.40
CA ASN A 111 -48.98 0.61 28.27
C ASN A 111 -49.81 1.37 29.34
N PHE A 112 -51.06 1.69 29.02
CA PHE A 112 -51.93 2.47 29.89
C PHE A 112 -52.16 1.81 31.26
N VAL A 113 -52.20 0.48 31.34
CA VAL A 113 -52.34 -0.25 32.61
C VAL A 113 -51.11 -0.01 33.49
N ALA A 114 -49.92 -0.08 32.91
CA ALA A 114 -48.68 0.21 33.62
C ALA A 114 -48.59 1.68 34.07
N VAL A 115 -49.06 2.62 33.21
CA VAL A 115 -49.08 4.05 33.54
C VAL A 115 -50.03 4.34 34.71
N ILE A 116 -51.22 3.78 34.69
CA ILE A 116 -52.20 3.93 35.77
C ILE A 116 -51.66 3.30 37.06
N LYS A 117 -51.11 2.11 37.01
CA LYS A 117 -50.47 1.44 38.17
C LYS A 117 -49.33 2.27 38.74
N ALA A 118 -48.44 2.79 37.89
CA ALA A 118 -47.32 3.62 38.33
C ALA A 118 -47.79 4.95 38.96
N ALA A 119 -48.84 5.57 38.40
CA ALA A 119 -49.43 6.77 38.97
C ALA A 119 -50.03 6.48 40.34
N TRP A 120 -50.80 5.39 40.48
CA TRP A 120 -51.36 4.95 41.75
C TRP A 120 -50.33 4.70 42.84
N GLU A 121 -49.27 3.90 42.48
CA GLU A 121 -48.16 3.59 43.42
C GLU A 121 -47.41 4.85 43.86
N THR A 122 -47.20 5.78 42.93
CA THR A 122 -46.40 7.00 43.18
C THR A 122 -47.20 8.06 43.97
N TYR A 123 -48.43 8.34 43.56
CA TYR A 123 -49.19 9.47 44.11
C TYR A 123 -50.13 9.06 45.24
N VAL A 124 -50.68 7.83 45.21
CA VAL A 124 -51.61 7.36 46.25
C VAL A 124 -50.88 6.63 47.38
N LYS A 125 -50.08 5.62 47.01
CA LYS A 125 -49.29 4.86 47.98
C LYS A 125 -48.04 5.52 48.50
N LYS A 126 -47.62 6.63 47.87
CA LYS A 126 -46.30 7.32 48.10
C LYS A 126 -45.11 6.38 48.17
N SER A 127 -45.19 5.28 47.47
CA SER A 127 -44.13 4.27 47.38
C SER A 127 -43.05 4.65 46.35
N ARG A 128 -42.06 3.80 46.20
CA ARG A 128 -40.94 4.00 45.24
C ARG A 128 -41.49 4.21 43.82
N ARG A 129 -41.01 5.24 43.11
CA ARG A 129 -41.40 5.51 41.71
C ARG A 129 -41.14 4.27 40.85
N ILE A 130 -42.21 3.73 40.27
CA ILE A 130 -42.14 2.60 39.32
C ILE A 130 -42.08 3.16 37.89
N GLY A 131 -41.14 2.69 37.08
CA GLY A 131 -41.04 3.07 35.68
C GLY A 131 -42.17 2.46 34.83
N ALA A 132 -42.96 3.30 34.18
CA ALA A 132 -44.03 2.86 33.25
C ALA A 132 -43.76 3.29 31.80
N SER A 133 -42.50 3.54 31.42
CA SER A 133 -42.15 3.94 30.06
C SER A 133 -41.92 2.70 29.21
N THR A 134 -42.62 2.59 28.10
CA THR A 134 -42.43 1.55 27.11
C THR A 134 -41.19 1.78 26.23
N ILE A 135 -40.73 0.78 25.50
CA ILE A 135 -39.65 0.91 24.49
C ILE A 135 -40.02 1.99 23.48
N THR A 136 -41.24 2.03 22.95
CA THR A 136 -41.69 3.06 22.01
C THR A 136 -41.60 4.47 22.58
N MET A 137 -41.97 4.65 23.85
CA MET A 137 -41.81 5.92 24.56
C MET A 137 -40.32 6.31 24.70
N GLN A 138 -39.46 5.36 24.94
CA GLN A 138 -38.02 5.60 25.03
C GLN A 138 -37.45 6.00 23.66
N VAL A 139 -37.80 5.30 22.59
CA VAL A 139 -37.42 5.68 21.21
C VAL A 139 -37.91 7.09 20.87
N ALA A 140 -39.18 7.42 21.22
CA ALA A 140 -39.69 8.77 21.02
C ALA A 140 -38.89 9.83 21.77
N LYS A 141 -38.49 9.55 23.01
CA LYS A 141 -37.61 10.44 23.79
C LYS A 141 -36.25 10.63 23.11
N LEU A 142 -35.59 9.55 22.70
CA LEU A 142 -34.25 9.57 22.11
C LEU A 142 -34.24 10.27 20.75
N LYS A 143 -35.16 9.86 19.86
CA LYS A 143 -35.28 10.42 18.51
C LYS A 143 -35.57 11.90 18.46
N TYR A 144 -36.49 12.38 19.35
CA TYR A 144 -36.96 13.77 19.33
C TYR A 144 -36.35 14.64 20.43
N GLY A 145 -35.37 14.17 21.18
CA GLY A 145 -34.69 14.93 22.23
C GLY A 145 -35.61 15.40 23.35
N ILE A 146 -36.65 14.61 23.72
CA ILE A 146 -37.71 15.05 24.63
C ILE A 146 -37.24 15.02 26.10
N TYR A 147 -37.29 16.16 26.78
CA TYR A 147 -37.04 16.23 28.21
C TYR A 147 -38.25 15.67 28.99
N SER A 148 -38.24 14.40 29.34
CA SER A 148 -39.38 13.66 29.89
C SER A 148 -39.60 13.76 31.42
N LYS A 149 -38.82 14.60 32.15
CA LYS A 149 -38.96 14.83 33.59
C LYS A 149 -40.09 15.80 33.94
N SER A 150 -40.56 16.60 32.98
CA SER A 150 -41.73 17.51 33.13
C SER A 150 -43.03 16.80 32.68
N ILE A 151 -44.19 17.23 33.20
CA ILE A 151 -45.48 16.70 32.79
C ILE A 151 -45.73 16.95 31.30
N SER A 152 -45.44 18.16 30.81
CA SER A 152 -45.58 18.49 29.39
C SER A 152 -44.66 17.66 28.51
N GLY A 153 -43.41 17.42 28.94
CA GLY A 153 -42.48 16.52 28.23
C GLY A 153 -42.99 15.08 28.24
N LYS A 154 -43.60 14.62 29.31
CA LYS A 154 -44.15 13.27 29.36
C LYS A 154 -45.35 13.11 28.42
N LEU A 155 -46.22 14.13 28.31
CA LEU A 155 -47.33 14.15 27.37
C LEU A 155 -46.80 14.17 25.91
N LYS A 156 -45.80 15.00 25.60
CA LYS A 156 -45.15 15.01 24.28
C LYS A 156 -44.58 13.64 23.94
N GLN A 157 -43.94 12.97 24.90
CA GLN A 157 -43.39 11.62 24.75
C GLN A 157 -44.46 10.60 24.39
N ILE A 158 -45.62 10.64 25.08
CA ILE A 158 -46.80 9.76 24.84
C ILE A 158 -47.34 10.01 23.42
N CYS A 159 -47.62 11.27 23.05
CA CYS A 159 -48.12 11.60 21.70
C CYS A 159 -47.15 11.14 20.59
N LYS A 160 -45.87 11.37 20.79
CA LYS A 160 -44.84 10.92 19.83
C LYS A 160 -44.72 9.39 19.78
N ALA A 161 -44.85 8.67 20.89
CA ALA A 161 -44.86 7.21 20.91
C ALA A 161 -46.06 6.64 20.13
N ILE A 162 -47.26 7.19 20.33
CA ILE A 162 -48.45 6.80 19.56
C ILE A 162 -48.20 7.08 18.04
N PHE A 163 -47.64 8.25 17.73
CA PHE A 163 -47.31 8.59 16.33
C PHE A 163 -46.33 7.62 15.70
N LEU A 164 -45.25 7.21 16.42
CA LEU A 164 -44.31 6.21 15.91
C LEU A 164 -44.99 4.88 15.62
N GLU A 165 -45.90 4.41 16.47
CA GLU A 165 -46.65 3.16 16.25
C GLU A 165 -47.63 3.21 15.08
N LEU A 166 -48.13 4.42 14.74
CA LEU A 166 -48.92 4.61 13.53
C LEU A 166 -48.06 4.53 12.25
N CYS A 167 -46.79 4.98 12.33
CA CYS A 167 -45.93 5.09 11.18
C CYS A 167 -45.05 3.86 10.94
N PHE A 168 -44.60 3.16 11.98
CA PHE A 168 -43.58 2.14 11.94
C PHE A 168 -44.01 0.82 12.57
N SER A 169 -43.45 -0.29 12.13
CA SER A 169 -43.71 -1.60 12.74
C SER A 169 -43.01 -1.74 14.11
N LYS A 170 -43.44 -2.75 14.88
CA LYS A 170 -42.76 -3.12 16.13
C LYS A 170 -41.29 -3.47 15.91
N THR A 171 -40.97 -4.11 14.79
CA THR A 171 -39.58 -4.45 14.44
C THR A 171 -38.76 -3.20 14.20
N ASP A 172 -39.29 -2.20 13.49
CA ASP A 172 -38.58 -0.94 13.23
C ASP A 172 -38.33 -0.18 14.54
N ILE A 173 -39.33 -0.16 15.42
CA ILE A 173 -39.23 0.49 16.74
C ILE A 173 -38.18 -0.21 17.61
N LEU A 174 -38.16 -1.55 17.62
CA LEU A 174 -37.16 -2.31 18.36
C LEU A 174 -35.78 -2.11 17.75
N ASN A 175 -35.70 -2.08 16.42
CA ASN A 175 -34.44 -1.77 15.68
C ASN A 175 -33.89 -0.39 16.09
N ALA A 176 -34.77 0.61 16.18
CA ALA A 176 -34.35 1.93 16.64
C ALA A 176 -33.87 1.91 18.10
N TYR A 177 -34.57 1.17 18.96
CA TYR A 177 -34.21 1.09 20.37
C TYR A 177 -32.85 0.46 20.60
N VAL A 178 -32.59 -0.70 19.97
CA VAL A 178 -31.31 -1.41 20.14
C VAL A 178 -30.09 -0.61 19.64
N ASN A 179 -30.34 0.32 18.73
CA ASN A 179 -29.27 1.18 18.14
C ASN A 179 -29.14 2.55 18.85
N LEU A 180 -30.11 2.98 19.67
CA LEU A 180 -30.13 4.30 20.32
C LEU A 180 -30.09 4.24 21.85
N ALA A 181 -30.28 3.06 22.46
CA ALA A 181 -30.30 2.93 23.91
C ALA A 181 -29.00 3.47 24.55
N PRO A 182 -29.10 4.33 25.58
CA PRO A 182 -27.91 4.87 26.24
C PRO A 182 -27.29 3.80 27.13
N CYS A 183 -26.00 3.51 26.91
CA CYS A 183 -25.27 2.44 27.59
C CYS A 183 -24.17 2.95 28.53
N GLY A 184 -24.07 4.25 28.76
CA GLY A 184 -23.08 4.89 29.63
C GLY A 184 -22.19 5.87 28.87
N GLY A 185 -21.86 7.02 29.50
CA GLY A 185 -21.07 8.06 28.88
C GLY A 185 -21.65 8.52 27.53
N ASN A 186 -20.86 8.46 26.52
CA ASN A 186 -21.23 8.78 25.13
C ASN A 186 -21.52 7.53 24.25
N ILE A 187 -21.71 6.36 24.87
CA ILE A 187 -21.99 5.10 24.18
C ILE A 187 -23.51 4.96 23.99
N GLU A 188 -23.96 4.84 22.76
CA GLU A 188 -25.34 4.61 22.37
C GLU A 188 -25.45 3.38 21.45
N GLY A 189 -26.49 2.57 21.71
CA GLY A 189 -26.69 1.27 21.06
C GLY A 189 -25.91 0.12 21.67
N PHE A 190 -26.50 -1.07 21.62
CA PHE A 190 -25.95 -2.25 22.28
C PHE A 190 -24.78 -2.86 21.54
N GLU A 191 -24.68 -2.73 20.20
CA GLU A 191 -23.48 -3.13 19.46
C GLU A 191 -22.26 -2.29 19.88
N SER A 192 -22.43 -0.96 19.99
CA SER A 192 -21.38 -0.08 20.52
C SER A 192 -20.97 -0.46 21.93
N ALA A 193 -21.96 -0.77 22.79
CA ALA A 193 -21.70 -1.19 24.15
C ALA A 193 -20.96 -2.54 24.23
N ALA A 194 -21.32 -3.50 23.38
CA ALA A 194 -20.64 -4.79 23.32
C ALA A 194 -19.17 -4.63 22.96
N TRP A 195 -18.85 -3.82 21.97
CA TRP A 195 -17.46 -3.52 21.60
C TRP A 195 -16.72 -2.72 22.68
N TYR A 196 -17.36 -1.72 23.27
CA TYR A 196 -16.73 -0.89 24.28
C TYR A 196 -16.42 -1.65 25.58
N TYR A 197 -17.40 -2.41 26.10
CA TYR A 197 -17.25 -3.10 27.37
C TYR A 197 -16.54 -4.43 27.26
N PHE A 198 -16.73 -5.17 26.16
CA PHE A 198 -16.24 -6.56 26.06
C PHE A 198 -15.28 -6.81 24.90
N ASN A 199 -15.08 -5.84 24.02
CA ASN A 199 -14.31 -6.02 22.78
C ASN A 199 -14.83 -7.22 21.95
N LYS A 200 -16.17 -7.35 21.87
CA LYS A 200 -16.87 -8.45 21.21
C LYS A 200 -18.04 -7.93 20.39
N ASN A 201 -18.33 -8.63 19.30
CA ASN A 201 -19.59 -8.47 18.61
C ASN A 201 -20.75 -8.93 19.53
N ILE A 202 -21.91 -8.25 19.47
CA ILE A 202 -23.09 -8.60 20.27
C ILE A 202 -23.49 -10.07 20.13
N ARG A 203 -23.23 -10.70 18.97
CA ARG A 203 -23.51 -12.12 18.73
C ARG A 203 -22.66 -13.09 19.56
N ASN A 204 -21.50 -12.63 20.02
CA ASN A 204 -20.51 -13.45 20.73
C ASN A 204 -20.55 -13.24 22.25
N LEU A 205 -21.55 -12.51 22.75
CA LEU A 205 -21.71 -12.28 24.17
C LEU A 205 -22.32 -13.51 24.86
N ASN A 206 -21.83 -13.82 26.04
CA ASN A 206 -22.44 -14.83 26.92
C ASN A 206 -23.67 -14.25 27.67
N LEU A 207 -24.42 -15.11 28.40
CA LEU A 207 -25.63 -14.70 29.08
C LEU A 207 -25.37 -13.61 30.12
N SER A 208 -24.30 -13.69 30.89
CA SER A 208 -23.94 -12.70 31.92
C SER A 208 -23.65 -11.31 31.30
N GLU A 209 -22.96 -11.27 30.17
CA GLU A 209 -22.66 -10.09 29.38
C GLU A 209 -23.97 -9.51 28.78
N ASN A 210 -24.82 -10.36 28.22
CA ASN A 210 -26.13 -9.96 27.69
C ASN A 210 -26.99 -9.30 28.76
N ILE A 211 -27.15 -9.93 29.94
CA ILE A 211 -27.92 -9.40 31.06
C ILE A 211 -27.33 -8.08 31.54
N MET A 212 -26.00 -7.95 31.60
CA MET A 212 -25.36 -6.69 31.95
C MET A 212 -25.80 -5.57 30.99
N LEU A 213 -25.68 -5.76 29.68
CA LEU A 213 -26.03 -4.72 28.72
C LEU A 213 -27.53 -4.34 28.82
N CYS A 214 -28.41 -5.33 29.00
CA CYS A 214 -29.85 -5.09 29.09
C CYS A 214 -30.26 -4.19 30.28
N VAL A 215 -29.50 -4.18 31.37
CA VAL A 215 -29.84 -3.37 32.57
C VAL A 215 -29.23 -1.97 32.54
N LEU A 216 -28.31 -1.65 31.63
CA LEU A 216 -27.63 -0.35 31.55
C LEU A 216 -28.57 0.82 31.24
N PRO A 217 -29.50 0.74 30.24
CA PRO A 217 -30.26 1.92 29.78
C PRO A 217 -31.14 2.57 30.83
N GLN A 218 -31.60 1.83 31.84
CA GLN A 218 -32.43 2.38 32.92
C GLN A 218 -31.73 3.38 33.81
N ASN A 219 -30.41 3.21 34.04
CA ASN A 219 -29.63 4.15 34.82
C ASN A 219 -28.13 4.10 34.38
N PRO A 220 -27.79 4.56 33.16
CA PRO A 220 -26.48 4.40 32.62
C PRO A 220 -25.37 5.11 33.43
N VAL A 221 -25.72 6.20 34.16
CA VAL A 221 -24.74 6.92 34.97
C VAL A 221 -24.29 6.11 36.20
N LYS A 222 -25.24 5.39 36.84
CA LYS A 222 -24.92 4.62 38.06
C LYS A 222 -24.53 3.18 37.80
N ARG A 223 -24.93 2.63 36.65
CA ARG A 223 -24.72 1.21 36.32
C ARG A 223 -23.56 0.95 35.36
N ALA A 224 -23.05 1.99 34.64
CA ALA A 224 -21.93 1.80 33.74
C ALA A 224 -20.66 1.35 34.51
N PRO A 225 -20.08 0.18 34.20
CA PRO A 225 -18.85 -0.27 34.81
C PRO A 225 -17.65 0.53 34.27
N THR A 226 -16.58 0.50 35.03
CA THR A 226 -15.26 1.00 34.61
C THR A 226 -14.26 -0.17 34.56
N LEU A 227 -13.07 0.07 34.02
CA LEU A 227 -12.00 -0.93 33.98
C LEU A 227 -11.71 -1.57 35.37
N TYR A 228 -11.89 -0.79 36.44
CA TYR A 228 -11.49 -1.20 37.80
C TYR A 228 -12.65 -1.45 38.75
N LYS A 229 -13.89 -1.14 38.35
CA LYS A 229 -15.03 -1.19 39.28
C LYS A 229 -16.35 -1.58 38.58
N THR A 230 -16.98 -2.61 39.11
CA THR A 230 -18.39 -2.95 38.84
C THR A 230 -19.26 -2.31 39.91
N PRO A 231 -20.16 -1.35 39.55
CA PRO A 231 -21.04 -0.69 40.55
C PRO A 231 -21.99 -1.68 41.20
N SER A 232 -22.31 -1.49 42.50
CA SER A 232 -23.27 -2.33 43.24
C SER A 232 -24.67 -2.28 42.66
N GLU A 233 -25.07 -1.12 42.12
CA GLU A 233 -26.37 -0.95 41.46
C GLU A 233 -26.43 -1.78 40.16
N LEU A 234 -25.31 -2.04 39.49
CA LEU A 234 -25.25 -2.94 38.34
C LEU A 234 -25.41 -4.38 38.78
N ILE A 235 -24.68 -4.81 39.81
CA ILE A 235 -24.77 -6.18 40.35
C ILE A 235 -26.22 -6.48 40.76
N SER A 236 -26.84 -5.62 41.57
CA SER A 236 -28.24 -5.80 42.01
C SER A 236 -29.21 -5.85 40.83
N ALA A 237 -29.02 -5.00 39.80
CA ALA A 237 -29.91 -5.01 38.63
C ALA A 237 -29.75 -6.31 37.80
N ARG A 238 -28.56 -6.85 37.70
CA ARG A 238 -28.26 -8.13 37.02
C ARG A 238 -28.96 -9.29 37.75
N GLN A 239 -28.82 -9.34 39.08
CA GLN A 239 -29.49 -10.36 39.91
C GLN A 239 -31.01 -10.36 39.72
N VAL A 240 -31.66 -9.18 39.73
CA VAL A 240 -33.10 -9.04 39.53
C VAL A 240 -33.50 -9.52 38.13
N LEU A 241 -32.83 -9.11 37.10
CA LEU A 241 -33.14 -9.58 35.72
C LEU A 241 -32.90 -11.07 35.57
N PHE A 242 -31.80 -11.57 36.13
CA PHE A 242 -31.47 -13.00 36.06
C PHE A 242 -32.50 -13.86 36.81
N GLY A 243 -33.00 -13.40 37.97
CA GLY A 243 -34.09 -14.08 38.66
C GLY A 243 -35.32 -14.22 37.77
N ALA A 244 -35.73 -13.14 37.11
CA ALA A 244 -36.83 -13.20 36.13
C ALA A 244 -36.52 -14.07 34.90
N TRP A 245 -35.27 -14.17 34.50
CA TRP A 245 -34.79 -15.04 33.42
C TRP A 245 -34.92 -16.51 33.79
N VAL A 246 -34.46 -16.90 34.98
CA VAL A 246 -34.50 -18.29 35.47
C VAL A 246 -35.92 -18.79 35.69
N GLU A 247 -36.87 -17.91 36.08
CA GLU A 247 -38.30 -18.29 36.14
C GLU A 247 -38.81 -18.84 34.79
N LYS A 248 -38.25 -18.36 33.69
CA LYS A 248 -38.63 -18.77 32.33
C LYS A 248 -37.67 -19.81 31.73
N HIS A 249 -36.40 -19.79 32.15
CA HIS A 249 -35.30 -20.64 31.70
C HIS A 249 -34.65 -21.33 32.89
N PRO A 250 -35.28 -22.31 33.52
CA PRO A 250 -34.75 -23.00 34.71
C PRO A 250 -33.43 -23.71 34.49
N GLU A 251 -33.17 -24.11 33.26
CA GLU A 251 -31.90 -24.73 32.81
C GLU A 251 -30.66 -23.85 33.04
N ASP A 252 -30.82 -22.54 33.11
CA ASP A 252 -29.75 -21.59 33.34
C ASP A 252 -29.49 -21.27 34.82
N SER A 253 -30.21 -21.88 35.76
CA SER A 253 -30.09 -21.61 37.20
C SER A 253 -28.68 -21.76 37.77
N ASN A 254 -27.90 -22.67 37.23
CA ASN A 254 -26.49 -22.88 37.61
C ASN A 254 -25.57 -21.71 37.24
N LYS A 255 -26.00 -20.77 36.39
CA LYS A 255 -25.24 -19.57 35.99
C LYS A 255 -25.39 -18.42 36.99
N ALA A 256 -26.15 -18.58 38.08
CA ALA A 256 -26.40 -17.54 39.10
C ALA A 256 -25.08 -16.98 39.67
N ILE A 257 -24.08 -17.80 39.88
CA ILE A 257 -22.79 -17.41 40.42
C ILE A 257 -22.12 -16.30 39.59
N PHE A 258 -22.29 -16.31 38.26
CA PHE A 258 -21.72 -15.29 37.40
C PHE A 258 -22.40 -13.92 37.52
N MET A 259 -23.55 -13.84 38.15
CA MET A 259 -24.25 -12.57 38.35
C MET A 259 -23.70 -11.78 39.55
N ASP A 260 -23.08 -12.47 40.51
CA ASP A 260 -22.46 -11.87 41.70
C ASP A 260 -21.03 -11.43 41.46
N MET A 261 -20.38 -12.00 40.45
CA MET A 261 -19.01 -11.71 40.13
C MET A 261 -18.82 -10.33 39.51
N GLN A 262 -17.66 -9.74 39.76
CA GLN A 262 -17.18 -8.57 38.98
C GLN A 262 -17.09 -8.94 37.53
N ILE A 263 -17.52 -8.04 36.67
CA ILE A 263 -17.40 -8.20 35.23
C ILE A 263 -16.08 -7.59 34.77
N SER A 264 -15.25 -8.38 34.10
CA SER A 264 -14.06 -7.88 33.42
C SER A 264 -14.49 -7.06 32.18
N CYS A 265 -14.38 -5.74 32.27
CA CYS A 265 -14.69 -4.83 31.18
C CYS A 265 -13.42 -4.22 30.60
N VAL A 266 -13.35 -4.14 29.26
CA VAL A 266 -12.22 -3.51 28.55
C VAL A 266 -12.31 -1.99 28.61
N CYS A 267 -13.54 -1.44 28.57
CA CYS A 267 -13.87 -0.01 28.64
C CYS A 267 -13.11 0.87 27.63
N LYS A 268 -12.84 0.32 26.46
CA LYS A 268 -12.26 1.03 25.31
C LYS A 268 -12.66 0.35 24.01
N PHE A 269 -12.77 1.12 22.94
CA PHE A 269 -12.93 0.55 21.61
C PHE A 269 -11.61 -0.02 21.09
N PRO A 270 -11.67 -1.01 20.18
CA PRO A 270 -10.51 -1.42 19.39
C PRO A 270 -9.87 -0.22 18.70
N ASN A 271 -8.54 -0.26 18.60
CA ASN A 271 -7.75 0.77 17.94
C ASN A 271 -6.66 0.08 17.11
N GLU A 272 -7.13 -0.70 16.14
CA GLU A 272 -6.31 -1.53 15.27
C GLU A 272 -6.17 -0.85 13.90
N ALA A 273 -5.03 -1.03 13.23
CA ALA A 273 -4.77 -0.50 11.89
C ALA A 273 -5.21 0.98 11.73
N ARG A 274 -4.87 1.82 12.71
CA ARG A 274 -5.44 3.18 12.81
C ARG A 274 -5.13 4.04 11.58
N HIS A 275 -3.88 4.07 11.12
CA HIS A 275 -3.51 4.84 9.93
C HIS A 275 -4.30 4.43 8.69
N PHE A 276 -4.58 3.14 8.55
CA PHE A 276 -5.38 2.62 7.45
C PHE A 276 -6.83 3.09 7.53
N SER A 277 -7.45 2.95 8.70
CA SER A 277 -8.83 3.38 8.93
C SER A 277 -9.00 4.88 8.76
N GLU A 278 -8.05 5.70 9.22
CA GLU A 278 -8.08 7.15 9.02
C GLU A 278 -7.88 7.55 7.55
N MET A 279 -6.97 6.89 6.85
CA MET A 279 -6.79 7.10 5.42
C MET A 279 -8.11 6.87 4.67
N LEU A 280 -8.80 5.77 4.96
CA LEU A 280 -10.10 5.49 4.35
C LEU A 280 -11.17 6.51 4.76
N ASN A 281 -11.17 6.93 6.01
CA ASN A 281 -12.12 7.92 6.51
C ASN A 281 -11.97 9.28 5.84
N LEU A 282 -10.73 9.70 5.53
CA LEU A 282 -10.43 10.95 4.83
C LEU A 282 -10.76 10.89 3.33
N GLN A 283 -10.60 9.73 2.70
CA GLN A 283 -10.86 9.54 1.27
C GLN A 283 -12.35 9.41 0.94
N ARG A 284 -13.21 9.10 1.94
CA ARG A 284 -14.64 8.88 1.73
C ARG A 284 -15.45 10.09 2.16
N GLU A 285 -16.01 10.79 1.20
CA GLU A 285 -17.03 11.82 1.43
C GLU A 285 -18.37 11.19 1.81
N ASP A 286 -18.71 10.03 1.22
CA ASP A 286 -19.97 9.34 1.48
C ASP A 286 -19.85 8.38 2.67
N ASN A 287 -20.67 8.61 3.68
CA ASN A 287 -20.90 7.64 4.74
C ASN A 287 -22.04 6.71 4.30
N PRO A 288 -21.79 5.41 4.04
CA PRO A 288 -22.90 4.50 3.81
C PRO A 288 -23.78 4.50 5.05
N VAL A 289 -24.97 5.06 4.92
CA VAL A 289 -25.93 5.19 6.02
C VAL A 289 -26.14 3.81 6.65
N HIS A 290 -25.83 3.69 7.94
CA HIS A 290 -26.05 2.49 8.75
C HIS A 290 -25.20 1.25 8.38
N LYS A 291 -23.90 1.40 8.04
CA LYS A 291 -23.10 0.21 7.76
C LYS A 291 -21.63 0.33 8.21
N THR A 292 -21.15 -0.69 8.92
CA THR A 292 -19.71 -0.88 9.15
C THR A 292 -19.03 -1.21 7.83
N ILE A 293 -17.95 -0.51 7.51
CA ILE A 293 -17.16 -0.72 6.29
C ILE A 293 -16.21 -1.88 6.53
N ARG A 294 -16.39 -2.95 5.76
CA ARG A 294 -15.52 -4.10 5.79
C ARG A 294 -14.29 -3.84 4.95
N THR A 295 -13.10 -3.95 5.53
CA THR A 295 -11.83 -3.67 4.87
C THR A 295 -11.10 -4.94 4.46
N SER A 296 -10.04 -4.79 3.66
CA SER A 296 -9.16 -5.89 3.26
C SER A 296 -8.13 -6.29 4.33
N ILE A 297 -8.06 -5.58 5.45
CA ILE A 297 -7.14 -5.91 6.55
C ILE A 297 -7.44 -7.31 7.09
N ASN A 298 -6.41 -8.09 7.29
CA ASN A 298 -6.44 -9.35 8.04
C ASN A 298 -5.88 -9.08 9.43
N LEU A 299 -6.77 -9.01 10.44
CA LEU A 299 -6.40 -8.57 11.79
C LEU A 299 -5.32 -9.44 12.44
N PRO A 300 -5.32 -10.78 12.32
CA PRO A 300 -4.22 -11.61 12.78
C PRO A 300 -2.86 -11.24 12.16
N LEU A 301 -2.80 -11.02 10.84
CA LEU A 301 -1.57 -10.59 10.16
C LEU A 301 -1.15 -9.17 10.57
N GLN A 302 -2.12 -8.26 10.72
CA GLN A 302 -1.87 -6.89 11.20
C GLN A 302 -1.16 -6.92 12.56
N ARG A 303 -1.73 -7.63 13.54
CA ARG A 303 -1.17 -7.75 14.89
C ARG A 303 0.20 -8.41 14.90
N LYS A 304 0.38 -9.47 14.10
CA LYS A 304 1.68 -10.11 13.95
C LYS A 304 2.73 -9.16 13.41
N CYS A 305 2.40 -8.40 12.37
CA CYS A 305 3.31 -7.38 11.83
C CYS A 305 3.61 -6.29 12.86
N GLU A 306 2.63 -5.83 13.64
CA GLU A 306 2.81 -4.83 14.72
C GLU A 306 3.72 -5.34 15.83
N GLU A 307 3.56 -6.59 16.25
CA GLU A 307 4.40 -7.22 17.29
C GLU A 307 5.86 -7.30 16.84
N LEU A 308 6.10 -7.85 15.64
CA LEU A 308 7.45 -7.95 15.06
C LEU A 308 8.08 -6.56 14.88
N PHE A 309 7.29 -5.61 14.41
CA PHE A 309 7.72 -4.24 14.19
C PHE A 309 8.12 -3.54 15.49
N ASN A 310 7.26 -3.58 16.51
CA ASN A 310 7.52 -2.94 17.80
C ASN A 310 8.74 -3.55 18.48
N SER A 311 8.86 -4.88 18.44
CA SER A 311 10.05 -5.58 18.94
C SER A 311 11.31 -5.12 18.19
N TYR A 312 11.25 -5.03 16.86
CA TYR A 312 12.37 -4.61 16.04
C TYR A 312 12.81 -3.17 16.32
N ILE A 313 11.88 -2.21 16.40
CA ILE A 313 12.17 -0.80 16.70
C ILE A 313 12.83 -0.67 18.08
N ASN A 314 12.28 -1.37 19.09
CA ASN A 314 12.83 -1.34 20.44
C ASN A 314 14.26 -1.90 20.51
N GLN A 315 14.52 -3.03 19.86
CA GLN A 315 15.83 -3.68 19.84
C GLN A 315 16.90 -2.83 19.14
N ASN A 316 16.50 -2.08 18.09
CA ASN A 316 17.42 -1.31 17.26
C ASN A 316 17.42 0.19 17.57
N SER A 317 16.76 0.61 18.65
CA SER A 317 16.68 2.02 19.06
C SER A 317 18.07 2.66 19.29
N HIS A 318 19.06 1.88 19.73
CA HIS A 318 20.45 2.32 19.94
C HIS A 318 21.16 2.74 18.65
N PHE A 319 20.69 2.31 17.46
CA PHE A 319 21.16 2.82 16.16
C PHE A 319 20.48 4.12 15.74
N GLY A 320 19.66 4.72 16.61
CA GLY A 320 18.90 5.93 16.32
C GLY A 320 17.62 5.69 15.53
N ILE A 321 17.18 4.44 15.41
CA ILE A 321 15.90 4.09 14.80
C ILE A 321 14.77 4.46 15.77
N LYS A 322 13.95 5.43 15.40
CA LYS A 322 12.81 5.90 16.20
C LYS A 322 11.49 5.56 15.56
N ASN A 323 11.45 5.44 14.23
CA ASN A 323 10.22 5.26 13.47
C ASN A 323 10.41 4.33 12.26
N GLY A 324 9.29 3.86 11.72
CA GLY A 324 9.24 3.00 10.55
C GLY A 324 7.81 2.76 10.11
N ALA A 325 7.63 2.01 9.03
CA ALA A 325 6.33 1.66 8.49
C ALA A 325 6.39 0.32 7.76
N ILE A 326 5.26 -0.39 7.73
CA ILE A 326 5.09 -1.66 7.05
C ILE A 326 3.79 -1.63 6.24
N LEU A 327 3.87 -2.13 5.02
CA LEU A 327 2.72 -2.41 4.18
C LEU A 327 2.82 -3.84 3.66
N LEU A 328 1.82 -4.66 3.94
CA LEU A 328 1.70 -6.02 3.42
C LEU A 328 0.50 -6.09 2.48
N LEU A 329 0.76 -6.44 1.22
CA LEU A 329 -0.21 -6.54 0.13
C LEU A 329 -0.31 -7.99 -0.33
N ASP A 330 -1.52 -8.51 -0.43
CA ASP A 330 -1.78 -9.75 -1.18
C ASP A 330 -1.90 -9.42 -2.67
N TRP A 331 -0.88 -9.75 -3.47
CA TRP A 331 -0.86 -9.40 -4.88
C TRP A 331 -1.86 -10.20 -5.74
N LYS A 332 -2.37 -11.33 -5.25
CA LYS A 332 -3.44 -12.09 -5.94
C LYS A 332 -4.78 -11.36 -5.91
N THR A 333 -5.11 -10.80 -4.75
CA THR A 333 -6.37 -10.08 -4.55
C THR A 333 -6.22 -8.57 -4.71
N MET A 334 -4.99 -8.05 -4.68
CA MET A 334 -4.62 -6.64 -4.57
C MET A 334 -5.13 -5.98 -3.29
N GLY A 335 -5.49 -6.78 -2.27
CA GLY A 335 -5.94 -6.31 -0.97
C GLY A 335 -4.76 -5.97 -0.04
N ILE A 336 -4.86 -4.84 0.66
CA ILE A 336 -3.91 -4.50 1.72
C ILE A 336 -4.31 -5.31 2.96
N VAL A 337 -3.46 -6.25 3.38
CA VAL A 337 -3.75 -7.17 4.49
C VAL A 337 -3.15 -6.72 5.81
N ALA A 338 -2.09 -5.89 5.77
CA ALA A 338 -1.59 -5.19 6.95
C ALA A 338 -1.01 -3.81 6.56
N ASN A 339 -1.22 -2.81 7.44
CA ASN A 339 -0.77 -1.44 7.24
C ASN A 339 -0.37 -0.80 8.57
N ILE A 340 0.90 -0.49 8.72
CA ILE A 340 1.48 0.16 9.89
C ILE A 340 2.15 1.44 9.41
N GLY A 341 1.58 2.59 9.75
CA GLY A 341 2.03 3.89 9.23
C GLY A 341 3.10 4.58 10.09
N SER A 342 3.30 4.14 11.33
CA SER A 342 4.35 4.65 12.24
C SER A 342 4.59 3.69 13.41
N ALA A 343 5.69 3.88 14.14
CA ALA A 343 6.01 3.11 15.34
C ALA A 343 5.15 3.45 16.57
N GLY A 344 4.31 4.45 16.49
CA GLY A 344 3.38 4.80 17.57
C GLY A 344 2.54 6.01 17.20
N TYR A 345 1.27 5.77 16.91
CA TYR A 345 0.33 6.79 16.45
C TYR A 345 0.24 8.02 17.37
N TYR A 346 0.21 7.81 18.68
CA TYR A 346 0.09 8.88 19.67
C TYR A 346 1.42 9.46 20.14
N ASN A 347 2.54 8.99 19.60
CA ASN A 347 3.87 9.48 19.97
C ASN A 347 4.24 10.72 19.14
N ASN A 348 4.06 11.90 19.74
CA ASN A 348 4.37 13.17 19.08
C ASN A 348 5.87 13.36 18.82
N SER A 349 6.76 12.73 19.62
CA SER A 349 8.21 12.87 19.45
C SER A 349 8.74 12.27 18.14
N ILE A 350 7.97 11.37 17.52
CA ILE A 350 8.28 10.73 16.23
C ILE A 350 7.32 11.16 15.12
N LEU A 351 6.49 12.18 15.36
CA LEU A 351 5.40 12.57 14.46
C LEU A 351 4.48 11.40 14.11
N GLY A 352 4.08 10.62 15.13
CA GLY A 352 3.42 9.32 14.98
C GLY A 352 2.11 9.34 14.19
N GLN A 353 1.43 10.50 14.07
CA GLN A 353 0.22 10.67 13.28
C GLN A 353 0.49 10.78 11.77
N VAL A 354 1.75 11.04 11.37
CA VAL A 354 2.13 11.04 9.96
C VAL A 354 2.06 9.62 9.41
N ASN A 355 1.16 9.40 8.47
CA ASN A 355 1.03 8.10 7.80
C ASN A 355 2.10 7.94 6.72
N ILE A 356 3.17 7.23 7.03
CA ILE A 356 4.28 6.99 6.10
C ILE A 356 3.83 6.14 4.89
N THR A 357 2.80 5.29 5.04
CA THR A 357 2.35 4.45 3.92
C THR A 357 1.79 5.25 2.75
N THR A 358 1.31 6.46 3.02
CA THR A 358 0.80 7.42 2.02
C THR A 358 1.75 8.57 1.74
N SER A 359 2.72 8.82 2.62
CA SER A 359 3.66 9.93 2.48
C SER A 359 4.64 9.67 1.32
N LYS A 360 4.92 10.72 0.55
CA LYS A 360 5.92 10.69 -0.51
C LYS A 360 7.33 10.73 0.08
N ARG A 361 8.16 9.76 -0.31
CA ARG A 361 9.56 9.64 0.14
C ARG A 361 10.45 9.18 -1.00
N SER A 362 11.74 9.51 -0.92
CA SER A 362 12.70 9.04 -1.89
C SER A 362 12.86 7.51 -1.80
N PRO A 363 12.53 6.76 -2.85
CA PRO A 363 12.61 5.30 -2.84
C PRO A 363 14.04 4.77 -3.00
N GLY A 364 15.00 5.62 -3.31
CA GLY A 364 16.37 5.21 -3.61
C GLY A 364 16.42 4.16 -4.70
N SER A 365 17.20 3.13 -4.50
CA SER A 365 17.43 2.05 -5.46
C SER A 365 16.29 1.02 -5.60
N THR A 366 15.16 1.19 -4.89
CA THR A 366 14.03 0.24 -5.03
C THR A 366 13.37 0.27 -6.41
N LEU A 367 13.63 1.31 -7.20
CA LEU A 367 13.09 1.45 -8.56
C LEU A 367 13.90 0.71 -9.63
N LYS A 368 15.14 0.29 -9.34
CA LYS A 368 16.01 -0.37 -10.32
C LYS A 368 15.42 -1.63 -10.97
N PRO A 369 14.67 -2.50 -10.27
CA PRO A 369 14.08 -3.68 -10.90
C PRO A 369 13.27 -3.37 -12.16
N PHE A 370 12.59 -2.22 -12.21
CA PHE A 370 11.79 -1.81 -13.36
C PHE A 370 12.63 -1.38 -14.55
N ILE A 371 13.82 -0.81 -14.32
CA ILE A 371 14.79 -0.50 -15.37
C ILE A 371 15.28 -1.79 -16.03
N TYR A 372 15.65 -2.79 -15.21
CA TYR A 372 16.10 -4.08 -15.72
C TYR A 372 14.99 -4.83 -16.45
N ALA A 373 13.74 -4.77 -15.95
CA ALA A 373 12.59 -5.35 -16.63
C ALA A 373 12.38 -4.72 -18.01
N LYS A 374 12.43 -3.40 -18.11
CA LYS A 374 12.32 -2.67 -19.38
C LYS A 374 13.50 -2.98 -20.30
N ALA A 375 14.71 -3.10 -19.77
CA ALA A 375 15.89 -3.46 -20.57
C ALA A 375 15.81 -4.89 -21.11
N LEU A 376 15.19 -5.82 -20.37
CA LEU A 376 14.89 -7.17 -20.86
C LEU A 376 13.81 -7.15 -21.95
N ASP A 377 12.74 -6.36 -21.78
CA ASP A 377 11.64 -6.22 -22.73
C ASP A 377 12.12 -5.62 -24.08
N ASN A 378 13.07 -4.69 -24.01
CA ASN A 378 13.64 -4.03 -25.18
C ASN A 378 14.84 -4.78 -25.79
N GLY A 379 15.17 -5.97 -25.29
CA GLY A 379 16.28 -6.78 -25.84
C GLY A 379 17.67 -6.18 -25.63
N ILE A 380 17.81 -5.24 -24.68
CA ILE A 380 19.11 -4.63 -24.36
C ILE A 380 19.97 -5.61 -23.56
N ILE A 381 19.36 -6.39 -22.68
CA ILE A 381 20.05 -7.36 -21.82
C ILE A 381 19.32 -8.71 -21.78
N HIS A 382 20.04 -9.70 -21.32
CA HIS A 382 19.51 -10.95 -20.77
C HIS A 382 20.03 -11.14 -19.35
N TYR A 383 19.65 -12.21 -18.67
CA TYR A 383 19.96 -12.48 -17.26
C TYR A 383 21.44 -12.32 -16.87
N ARG A 384 22.37 -12.76 -17.75
CA ARG A 384 23.84 -12.72 -17.51
C ARG A 384 24.58 -11.76 -18.43
N THR A 385 23.91 -10.83 -19.07
CA THR A 385 24.60 -9.80 -19.86
C THR A 385 25.63 -9.10 -18.99
N MET A 386 26.87 -8.96 -19.53
CA MET A 386 27.94 -8.26 -18.85
C MET A 386 27.74 -6.77 -18.97
N LEU A 387 27.62 -6.11 -17.82
CA LEU A 387 27.48 -4.66 -17.68
C LEU A 387 28.77 -4.06 -17.11
N LYS A 388 29.05 -2.82 -17.45
CA LYS A 388 30.23 -2.09 -16.96
C LYS A 388 29.88 -1.36 -15.65
N ASP A 389 30.63 -1.62 -14.60
CA ASP A 389 30.56 -0.89 -13.32
C ASP A 389 31.90 -0.16 -13.11
N THR A 390 32.13 0.87 -13.91
CA THR A 390 33.36 1.67 -13.98
C THR A 390 33.05 3.12 -13.64
N PRO A 391 34.00 3.93 -13.16
CA PRO A 391 33.80 5.37 -13.06
C PRO A 391 33.36 5.94 -14.41
N GLN A 392 32.23 6.60 -14.45
CA GLN A 392 31.67 7.18 -15.65
C GLN A 392 30.99 8.52 -15.35
N ALA A 393 31.37 9.55 -16.10
CA ALA A 393 30.70 10.83 -16.08
C ALA A 393 29.54 10.82 -17.09
N PHE A 394 28.34 11.18 -16.63
CA PHE A 394 27.17 11.36 -17.48
C PHE A 394 26.91 12.86 -17.64
N SER A 395 27.61 13.50 -18.58
CA SER A 395 27.62 14.96 -18.72
C SER A 395 28.15 15.64 -17.42
N GLU A 396 27.41 16.57 -16.84
CA GLU A 396 27.77 17.21 -15.56
C GLU A 396 27.49 16.32 -14.33
N TYR A 397 26.81 15.17 -14.50
CA TYR A 397 26.45 14.25 -13.45
C TYR A 397 27.44 13.09 -13.37
N THR A 398 28.21 13.05 -12.29
CA THR A 398 29.14 11.97 -11.96
C THR A 398 28.60 11.15 -10.80
N PRO A 399 27.72 10.16 -11.09
CA PRO A 399 27.19 9.31 -10.04
C PRO A 399 28.29 8.40 -9.50
N ASP A 400 28.25 8.19 -8.19
CA ASP A 400 29.13 7.26 -7.52
C ASP A 400 28.38 6.02 -7.05
N ASN A 401 29.09 4.94 -6.81
CA ASN A 401 28.56 3.78 -6.12
C ASN A 401 28.63 3.98 -4.60
N TYR A 402 27.87 3.19 -3.86
CA TYR A 402 28.02 3.14 -2.41
C TYR A 402 29.49 2.83 -2.05
N ALA A 403 30.07 3.66 -1.18
CA ALA A 403 31.49 3.61 -0.78
C ALA A 403 32.51 3.84 -1.93
N SER A 404 32.12 4.45 -3.04
CA SER A 404 33.01 4.78 -4.20
C SER A 404 33.78 3.57 -4.74
N VAL A 405 33.23 2.35 -4.58
CA VAL A 405 33.86 1.11 -5.06
C VAL A 405 33.22 0.67 -6.36
N PHE A 406 34.07 0.45 -7.37
CA PHE A 406 33.70 -0.08 -8.68
C PHE A 406 34.14 -1.54 -8.81
N LYS A 407 33.33 -2.37 -9.47
CA LYS A 407 33.55 -3.82 -9.59
C LYS A 407 33.97 -4.25 -10.98
N GLY A 408 34.09 -3.29 -11.92
CA GLY A 408 34.45 -3.59 -13.31
C GLY A 408 33.30 -4.29 -14.06
N PRO A 409 33.58 -5.37 -14.80
CA PRO A 409 32.53 -6.11 -15.49
C PRO A 409 31.70 -6.92 -14.49
N VAL A 410 30.38 -6.73 -14.53
CA VAL A 410 29.42 -7.40 -13.65
C VAL A 410 28.24 -7.96 -14.45
N GLN A 411 27.80 -9.14 -14.11
CA GLN A 411 26.60 -9.72 -14.75
C GLN A 411 25.34 -8.95 -14.34
N ALA A 412 24.36 -8.84 -15.23
CA ALA A 412 23.13 -8.05 -15.01
C ALA A 412 22.37 -8.45 -13.73
N TRP A 413 22.21 -9.76 -13.48
CA TRP A 413 21.57 -10.24 -12.24
C TRP A 413 22.32 -9.73 -10.99
N PHE A 414 23.66 -9.80 -11.01
CA PHE A 414 24.50 -9.36 -9.89
C PHE A 414 24.45 -7.83 -9.72
N ALA A 415 24.52 -7.09 -10.83
CA ALA A 415 24.43 -5.63 -10.82
C ALA A 415 23.09 -5.14 -10.19
N LEU A 416 21.98 -5.84 -10.45
CA LEU A 416 20.70 -5.55 -9.85
C LEU A 416 20.66 -5.94 -8.36
N SER A 417 21.08 -7.15 -8.00
CA SER A 417 21.05 -7.65 -6.62
C SER A 417 21.97 -6.86 -5.71
N ASP A 418 23.20 -6.55 -6.16
CA ASP A 418 24.18 -5.71 -5.46
C ASP A 418 23.89 -4.20 -5.59
N SER A 419 22.82 -3.84 -6.28
CA SER A 419 22.31 -2.46 -6.37
C SER A 419 23.29 -1.45 -7.01
N ARG A 420 24.07 -1.87 -8.01
CA ARG A 420 25.08 -1.00 -8.65
C ARG A 420 24.40 0.19 -9.34
N ASN A 421 24.99 1.38 -9.20
CA ASN A 421 24.40 2.62 -9.72
C ASN A 421 24.70 2.78 -11.21
N ILE A 422 25.98 2.68 -11.60
CA ILE A 422 26.43 2.94 -12.98
C ILE A 422 25.72 2.03 -14.01
N PRO A 423 25.66 0.70 -13.81
CA PRO A 423 24.91 -0.17 -14.71
C PRO A 423 23.44 0.23 -14.87
N ALA A 424 22.76 0.56 -13.76
CA ALA A 424 21.34 0.95 -13.81
C ALA A 424 21.12 2.28 -14.55
N ILE A 425 21.99 3.27 -14.34
CA ILE A 425 21.92 4.57 -15.03
C ILE A 425 22.18 4.37 -16.53
N SER A 426 23.21 3.57 -16.88
CA SER A 426 23.52 3.26 -18.27
C SER A 426 22.35 2.57 -18.97
N LEU A 427 21.72 1.57 -18.35
CA LEU A 427 20.53 0.90 -18.89
C LEU A 427 19.36 1.87 -19.06
N ASN A 428 19.07 2.69 -18.03
CA ASN A 428 17.97 3.65 -18.12
C ASN A 428 18.15 4.65 -19.25
N ARG A 429 19.40 5.04 -19.54
CA ARG A 429 19.74 5.89 -20.67
C ARG A 429 19.53 5.18 -22.01
N GLN A 430 20.00 3.93 -22.16
CA GLN A 430 19.82 3.13 -23.35
C GLN A 430 18.35 2.88 -23.69
N LEU A 431 17.46 2.85 -22.70
CA LEU A 431 16.01 2.74 -22.86
C LEU A 431 15.37 3.95 -23.54
N GLY A 432 16.04 5.11 -23.59
CA GLY A 432 15.57 6.30 -24.29
C GLY A 432 14.19 6.76 -23.83
N GLN A 433 13.18 6.58 -24.69
CA GLN A 433 11.78 6.97 -24.39
C GLN A 433 11.06 6.00 -23.46
N ASP A 434 11.43 4.72 -23.43
CA ASP A 434 10.81 3.66 -22.63
C ASP A 434 11.50 3.45 -21.27
N ASN A 435 12.03 4.52 -20.71
CA ASN A 435 12.84 4.56 -19.50
C ASN A 435 11.99 4.49 -18.19
N LEU A 436 12.68 4.57 -17.06
CA LEU A 436 12.04 4.53 -15.73
C LEU A 436 10.99 5.62 -15.53
N PHE A 437 11.22 6.84 -16.03
CA PHE A 437 10.25 7.92 -15.93
C PHE A 437 8.91 7.53 -16.59
N ARG A 438 8.97 6.99 -17.80
CA ARG A 438 7.80 6.52 -18.53
C ARG A 438 7.09 5.40 -17.78
N PHE A 439 7.84 4.43 -17.26
CA PHE A 439 7.27 3.34 -16.46
C PHE A 439 6.53 3.86 -15.21
N MET A 440 7.14 4.79 -14.46
CA MET A 440 6.52 5.37 -13.26
C MET A 440 5.25 6.15 -13.60
N HIS A 441 5.29 6.96 -14.66
CA HIS A 441 4.11 7.68 -15.15
C HIS A 441 2.98 6.72 -15.53
N ASP A 442 3.29 5.68 -16.29
CA ASP A 442 2.32 4.67 -16.74
C ASP A 442 1.79 3.80 -15.61
N SER A 443 2.56 3.66 -14.51
CA SER A 443 2.16 3.02 -13.26
C SER A 443 1.21 3.88 -12.43
N GLY A 444 1.04 5.17 -12.80
CA GLY A 444 0.17 6.11 -12.08
C GLY A 444 0.79 6.66 -10.80
N VAL A 445 2.12 6.84 -10.77
CA VAL A 445 2.78 7.56 -9.67
C VAL A 445 2.31 9.01 -9.67
N SER A 446 1.76 9.46 -8.56
CA SER A 446 1.18 10.78 -8.43
C SER A 446 2.22 11.86 -8.14
N GLY A 447 1.95 13.11 -8.51
CA GLY A 447 2.79 14.27 -8.18
C GLY A 447 4.14 14.31 -8.89
N MET A 448 4.32 13.56 -9.98
CA MET A 448 5.52 13.63 -10.80
C MET A 448 5.64 14.99 -11.49
N LYS A 449 6.85 15.53 -11.51
CA LYS A 449 7.23 16.71 -12.31
C LYS A 449 7.62 16.27 -13.72
N ASP A 450 7.97 17.24 -14.57
CA ASP A 450 8.42 16.95 -15.93
C ASP A 450 9.71 16.10 -15.96
N LYS A 451 9.90 15.36 -17.03
CA LYS A 451 11.04 14.43 -17.21
C LYS A 451 12.39 15.11 -16.99
N ASP A 452 12.54 16.34 -17.51
CA ASP A 452 13.81 17.08 -17.49
C ASP A 452 14.19 17.55 -16.07
N TYR A 453 13.19 17.68 -15.17
CA TYR A 453 13.44 17.99 -13.76
C TYR A 453 14.25 16.88 -13.06
N TYR A 454 13.99 15.63 -13.39
CA TYR A 454 14.63 14.51 -12.73
C TYR A 454 15.93 14.08 -13.42
N GLY A 455 16.00 14.18 -14.74
CA GLY A 455 17.13 13.68 -15.53
C GLY A 455 17.48 12.23 -15.19
N LEU A 456 18.78 11.90 -15.13
CA LEU A 456 19.26 10.58 -14.75
C LEU A 456 19.18 10.28 -13.24
N SER A 457 19.01 11.30 -12.41
CA SER A 457 18.93 11.13 -10.95
C SER A 457 17.68 10.33 -10.51
N ILE A 458 16.66 10.22 -11.38
CA ILE A 458 15.47 9.39 -11.13
C ILE A 458 15.83 7.93 -10.81
N VAL A 459 16.90 7.40 -11.40
CA VAL A 459 17.40 6.04 -11.15
C VAL A 459 17.83 5.82 -9.71
N LEU A 460 18.25 6.90 -9.04
CA LEU A 460 18.69 6.92 -7.65
C LEU A 460 17.62 7.41 -6.67
N GLY A 461 16.38 7.63 -7.17
CA GLY A 461 15.22 7.93 -6.33
C GLY A 461 14.95 9.41 -6.12
N SER A 462 15.33 10.30 -7.05
CA SER A 462 14.95 11.71 -6.98
C SER A 462 13.45 11.96 -7.16
N CYS A 463 12.70 11.00 -7.71
CA CYS A 463 11.25 11.03 -7.77
C CYS A 463 10.66 10.28 -6.57
N GLU A 464 9.95 11.00 -5.71
CA GLU A 464 9.36 10.44 -4.50
C GLU A 464 8.12 9.59 -4.80
N VAL A 465 7.98 8.49 -4.05
CA VAL A 465 6.82 7.59 -4.13
C VAL A 465 6.28 7.29 -2.75
N SER A 466 5.01 6.91 -2.67
CA SER A 466 4.43 6.35 -1.44
C SER A 466 4.65 4.84 -1.35
N MET A 467 4.51 4.26 -0.15
CA MET A 467 4.57 2.80 0.02
C MET A 467 3.46 2.10 -0.77
N LEU A 468 2.29 2.71 -0.86
CA LEU A 468 1.16 2.19 -1.65
C LEU A 468 1.52 2.09 -3.14
N GLU A 469 2.11 3.14 -3.71
CA GLU A 469 2.54 3.15 -5.11
C GLU A 469 3.68 2.14 -5.33
N LEU A 470 4.64 2.07 -4.41
CA LEU A 470 5.75 1.13 -4.51
C LEU A 470 5.25 -0.33 -4.43
N ALA A 471 4.33 -0.64 -3.51
CA ALA A 471 3.71 -1.96 -3.41
C ALA A 471 2.95 -2.34 -4.69
N LYS A 472 2.21 -1.39 -5.27
CA LYS A 472 1.50 -1.57 -6.54
C LYS A 472 2.46 -1.88 -7.70
N MET A 473 3.59 -1.17 -7.78
CA MET A 473 4.61 -1.45 -8.78
C MET A 473 5.25 -2.84 -8.60
N TYR A 474 5.59 -3.24 -7.37
CA TYR A 474 6.14 -4.58 -7.12
C TYR A 474 5.11 -5.69 -7.34
N ALA A 475 3.83 -5.44 -7.05
CA ALA A 475 2.76 -6.37 -7.39
C ALA A 475 2.65 -6.58 -8.92
N THR A 476 3.05 -5.60 -9.73
CA THR A 476 3.13 -5.77 -11.20
C THR A 476 4.14 -6.85 -11.58
N LEU A 477 5.30 -6.90 -10.90
CA LEU A 477 6.26 -7.99 -11.11
C LEU A 477 5.68 -9.34 -10.70
N ALA A 478 4.97 -9.40 -9.55
CA ALA A 478 4.33 -10.62 -9.06
C ALA A 478 3.17 -11.08 -9.97
N ASN A 479 2.42 -10.15 -10.55
CA ASN A 479 1.32 -10.39 -11.48
C ASN A 479 1.78 -10.52 -12.95
N ASN A 480 2.98 -11.03 -13.19
CA ASN A 480 3.49 -11.29 -14.54
C ASN A 480 3.40 -10.07 -15.47
N GLY A 481 3.77 -8.91 -14.95
CA GLY A 481 3.84 -7.65 -15.69
C GLY A 481 2.51 -6.91 -15.86
N VAL A 482 1.42 -7.39 -15.26
CA VAL A 482 0.11 -6.73 -15.29
C VAL A 482 -0.11 -5.97 -13.98
N GLN A 483 -0.37 -4.69 -14.08
CA GLN A 483 -0.70 -3.85 -12.94
C GLN A 483 -2.21 -3.81 -12.72
N TYR A 484 -2.61 -3.97 -11.47
CA TYR A 484 -3.98 -3.79 -11.00
C TYR A 484 -4.03 -2.71 -9.92
N ASP A 485 -5.21 -2.12 -9.73
CA ASP A 485 -5.41 -1.15 -8.65
C ASP A 485 -5.53 -1.83 -7.29
N LEU A 486 -5.05 -1.12 -6.26
CA LEU A 486 -5.14 -1.58 -4.88
C LEU A 486 -6.60 -1.67 -4.43
N LYS A 487 -6.90 -2.67 -3.64
CA LYS A 487 -8.22 -2.87 -3.02
C LYS A 487 -8.15 -2.59 -1.53
N PHE A 488 -9.15 -1.88 -1.05
CA PHE A 488 -9.29 -1.55 0.35
C PHE A 488 -10.46 -2.30 1.01
N GLU A 489 -11.31 -2.92 0.19
CA GLU A 489 -12.48 -3.71 0.61
C GLU A 489 -12.45 -5.09 -0.04
N PRO A 490 -12.83 -6.17 0.69
CA PRO A 490 -12.74 -7.53 0.15
C PRO A 490 -13.65 -7.74 -1.08
N ASN A 491 -14.82 -7.09 -1.11
CA ASN A 491 -15.81 -7.24 -2.18
C ASN A 491 -15.58 -6.31 -3.37
N GLN A 492 -14.58 -5.45 -3.34
CA GLN A 492 -14.22 -4.59 -4.46
C GLN A 492 -13.76 -5.48 -5.63
N LYS A 493 -14.37 -5.32 -6.80
CA LYS A 493 -13.98 -6.08 -8.00
C LYS A 493 -12.56 -5.68 -8.42
N LEU A 494 -11.77 -6.67 -8.80
CA LEU A 494 -10.49 -6.40 -9.44
C LEU A 494 -10.77 -5.78 -10.80
N GLY A 495 -10.20 -4.61 -11.07
CA GLY A 495 -10.35 -3.89 -12.35
C GLY A 495 -9.66 -4.62 -13.50
N SER A 496 -9.83 -4.10 -14.72
CA SER A 496 -9.05 -4.55 -15.86
C SER A 496 -7.59 -4.17 -15.64
N GLY A 497 -6.69 -5.17 -15.63
CA GLY A 497 -5.27 -4.91 -15.45
C GLY A 497 -4.65 -4.19 -16.65
N LYS A 498 -3.65 -3.34 -16.40
CA LYS A 498 -2.82 -2.68 -17.41
C LYS A 498 -1.49 -3.42 -17.54
N ARG A 499 -1.15 -3.93 -18.73
CA ARG A 499 0.17 -4.54 -18.94
C ARG A 499 1.22 -3.45 -19.07
N LEU A 500 2.23 -3.49 -18.19
CA LEU A 500 3.36 -2.58 -18.17
C LEU A 500 4.69 -3.26 -18.54
N LEU A 501 4.79 -4.56 -18.31
CA LEU A 501 5.95 -5.40 -18.57
C LEU A 501 5.49 -6.71 -19.23
N SER A 502 6.40 -7.39 -19.93
CA SER A 502 6.14 -8.76 -20.36
C SER A 502 6.12 -9.71 -19.17
N LYS A 503 5.49 -10.86 -19.32
CA LYS A 503 5.50 -11.91 -18.29
C LYS A 503 6.91 -12.49 -18.13
N GLU A 504 7.68 -12.50 -19.20
CA GLU A 504 9.03 -12.99 -19.27
C GLU A 504 10.00 -12.10 -18.49
N SER A 505 9.98 -10.80 -18.73
CA SER A 505 10.85 -9.86 -18.01
C SER A 505 10.52 -9.77 -16.53
N ALA A 506 9.21 -9.79 -16.19
CA ALA A 506 8.75 -9.84 -14.79
C ALA A 506 9.27 -11.09 -14.07
N PHE A 507 9.21 -12.26 -14.73
CA PHE A 507 9.77 -13.51 -14.21
C PHE A 507 11.28 -13.42 -14.02
N ILE A 508 12.02 -13.01 -15.07
CA ILE A 508 13.48 -12.95 -15.03
C ILE A 508 13.97 -11.99 -13.94
N VAL A 509 13.33 -10.82 -13.78
CA VAL A 509 13.70 -9.86 -12.72
C VAL A 509 13.45 -10.45 -11.34
N ARG A 510 12.34 -11.16 -11.12
CA ARG A 510 12.14 -11.85 -9.84
C ARG A 510 13.26 -12.85 -9.57
N LYS A 511 13.66 -13.66 -10.57
CA LYS A 511 14.77 -14.59 -10.45
C LYS A 511 16.11 -13.87 -10.15
N MET A 512 16.37 -12.71 -10.74
CA MET A 512 17.55 -11.89 -10.39
C MET A 512 17.49 -11.43 -8.92
N LEU A 513 16.31 -11.07 -8.40
CA LEU A 513 16.13 -10.60 -7.04
C LEU A 513 16.17 -11.73 -6.01
N GLU A 514 15.82 -12.97 -6.39
CA GLU A 514 15.91 -14.16 -5.55
C GLU A 514 17.37 -14.57 -5.26
N GLU A 515 18.31 -14.24 -6.16
CA GLU A 515 19.76 -14.48 -5.98
C GLU A 515 20.40 -13.56 -4.92
N ASN A 516 19.68 -12.54 -4.49
CA ASN A 516 20.21 -11.60 -3.51
C ASN A 516 20.35 -12.29 -2.14
N THR A 517 21.54 -12.21 -1.56
CA THR A 517 21.84 -12.86 -0.27
C THR A 517 20.97 -12.26 0.84
N PRO A 518 20.17 -13.06 1.56
CA PRO A 518 19.40 -12.59 2.71
C PRO A 518 20.31 -11.93 3.76
N PRO A 519 19.78 -10.98 4.55
CA PRO A 519 20.47 -10.49 5.73
C PRO A 519 20.62 -11.62 6.76
N TYR A 520 21.38 -11.40 7.82
CA TYR A 520 21.79 -12.37 8.86
C TYR A 520 20.64 -13.03 9.65
N THR A 521 19.51 -13.34 9.01
CA THR A 521 18.36 -14.03 9.60
C THR A 521 18.38 -15.50 9.21
N THR A 522 18.25 -16.37 10.18
CA THR A 522 18.19 -17.81 9.92
C THR A 522 16.82 -18.15 9.34
N LYS A 523 16.79 -18.67 8.13
CA LYS A 523 15.57 -19.13 7.47
C LYS A 523 15.11 -20.44 8.08
N PRO A 524 13.86 -20.56 8.56
CA PRO A 524 13.32 -21.80 9.08
C PRO A 524 13.35 -22.93 8.04
N GLN A 525 13.61 -24.15 8.48
CA GLN A 525 13.77 -25.32 7.60
C GLN A 525 12.48 -25.62 6.81
N GLU A 526 11.31 -25.35 7.40
CA GLU A 526 9.99 -25.60 6.83
C GLU A 526 9.70 -24.80 5.57
N ILE A 527 10.33 -23.63 5.44
CA ILE A 527 10.11 -22.67 4.37
C ILE A 527 11.37 -22.43 3.51
N LYS A 528 12.40 -23.26 3.69
CA LYS A 528 13.70 -23.03 3.03
C LYS A 528 13.61 -22.92 1.51
N ASP A 529 12.66 -23.63 0.90
CA ASP A 529 12.48 -23.68 -0.55
C ASP A 529 11.61 -22.56 -1.12
N ILE A 530 11.05 -21.67 -0.25
CA ILE A 530 10.23 -20.55 -0.69
C ILE A 530 11.15 -19.36 -0.93
N PRO A 531 11.31 -18.88 -2.16
CA PRO A 531 12.17 -17.74 -2.45
C PRO A 531 11.58 -16.44 -1.94
N VAL A 532 12.46 -15.50 -1.61
CA VAL A 532 12.10 -14.09 -1.33
C VAL A 532 12.85 -13.22 -2.34
N ALA A 533 12.14 -12.74 -3.35
CA ALA A 533 12.68 -11.77 -4.29
C ALA A 533 12.65 -10.38 -3.67
N TYR A 534 13.79 -9.79 -3.32
CA TYR A 534 13.80 -8.52 -2.61
C TYR A 534 14.80 -7.50 -3.16
N LYS A 535 14.48 -6.22 -2.92
CA LYS A 535 15.31 -5.09 -3.28
C LYS A 535 15.36 -4.07 -2.16
N THR A 536 16.54 -3.58 -1.89
CA THR A 536 16.80 -2.52 -0.92
C THR A 536 16.88 -1.16 -1.61
N GLY A 537 16.58 -0.12 -0.85
CA GLY A 537 16.81 1.26 -1.21
C GLY A 537 17.36 2.05 -0.02
N THR A 538 18.20 3.01 -0.32
CA THR A 538 18.69 4.01 0.62
C THR A 538 18.64 5.34 -0.09
N SER A 539 17.99 6.34 0.49
CA SER A 539 17.94 7.68 -0.10
C SER A 539 19.25 8.44 0.11
N ILE A 540 19.47 9.46 -0.72
CA ILE A 540 20.61 10.37 -0.57
C ILE A 540 20.50 11.06 0.80
N GLY A 541 21.60 11.09 1.55
CA GLY A 541 21.68 11.64 2.88
C GLY A 541 21.13 10.71 3.98
N PHE A 542 20.94 9.42 3.67
CA PHE A 542 20.58 8.38 4.65
C PHE A 542 19.31 8.73 5.46
N LYS A 543 18.27 9.22 4.77
CA LYS A 543 16.98 9.62 5.37
C LYS A 543 15.97 8.50 5.38
N ASP A 544 15.97 7.69 4.31
CA ASP A 544 14.99 6.65 4.05
C ASP A 544 15.69 5.32 3.78
N CYS A 545 15.38 4.32 4.58
CA CYS A 545 15.78 2.94 4.39
C CYS A 545 14.60 2.11 3.90
N TRP A 546 14.77 1.45 2.79
CA TRP A 546 13.74 0.63 2.19
C TRP A 546 14.16 -0.81 2.03
N SER A 547 13.20 -1.71 2.20
CA SER A 547 13.27 -3.07 1.71
C SER A 547 11.90 -3.48 1.18
N VAL A 548 11.85 -3.95 -0.05
CA VAL A 548 10.62 -4.44 -0.69
C VAL A 548 10.85 -5.87 -1.11
N GLY A 549 9.97 -6.77 -0.70
CA GLY A 549 10.08 -8.19 -0.99
C GLY A 549 8.79 -8.79 -1.54
N ILE A 550 8.94 -9.74 -2.46
CA ILE A 550 7.88 -10.57 -2.99
C ILE A 550 8.14 -11.98 -2.50
N PHE A 551 7.18 -12.57 -1.78
CA PHE A 551 7.25 -13.94 -1.31
C PHE A 551 5.86 -14.57 -1.28
N ASP A 552 5.73 -15.77 -1.78
CA ASP A 552 4.46 -16.47 -1.96
C ASP A 552 3.41 -15.53 -2.59
N ARG A 553 2.30 -15.28 -1.91
CA ARG A 553 1.23 -14.37 -2.36
C ARG A 553 1.38 -12.93 -1.88
N TYR A 554 2.47 -12.56 -1.24
CA TYR A 554 2.61 -11.24 -0.60
C TYR A 554 3.68 -10.38 -1.23
N VAL A 555 3.40 -9.08 -1.26
CA VAL A 555 4.39 -8.01 -1.41
C VAL A 555 4.48 -7.29 -0.07
N CYS A 556 5.66 -7.27 0.52
CA CYS A 556 5.93 -6.56 1.76
C CYS A 556 6.83 -5.35 1.47
N VAL A 557 6.42 -4.18 1.92
CA VAL A 557 7.21 -2.95 1.87
C VAL A 557 7.53 -2.54 3.29
N VAL A 558 8.81 -2.39 3.58
CA VAL A 558 9.34 -1.91 4.86
C VAL A 558 10.08 -0.61 4.64
N TRP A 559 9.76 0.38 5.45
CA TRP A 559 10.49 1.64 5.54
C TRP A 559 10.97 1.86 6.98
N ILE A 560 12.22 2.28 7.13
CA ILE A 560 12.82 2.72 8.40
C ILE A 560 13.42 4.10 8.17
N GLY A 561 13.13 5.04 9.07
CA GLY A 561 13.59 6.41 8.96
C GLY A 561 12.94 7.32 9.99
N ASN A 562 13.16 8.64 9.85
CA ASN A 562 12.53 9.65 10.67
C ASN A 562 11.47 10.42 9.88
N ALA A 563 10.29 10.60 10.46
CA ALA A 563 9.18 11.26 9.77
C ALA A 563 9.47 12.72 9.42
N ASP A 564 10.33 13.40 10.18
CA ASP A 564 10.83 14.76 9.93
C ASP A 564 11.89 14.84 8.82
N GLY A 565 12.39 13.70 8.34
CA GLY A 565 13.44 13.61 7.31
C GLY A 565 14.85 13.84 7.84
N GLU A 566 15.08 13.75 9.16
CA GLU A 566 16.42 13.73 9.73
C GLU A 566 17.17 12.48 9.26
N GLY A 567 18.36 12.67 8.66
CA GLY A 567 19.21 11.58 8.18
C GLY A 567 20.05 10.96 9.31
N ASN A 568 20.40 9.68 9.14
CA ASN A 568 21.32 8.97 10.05
C ASN A 568 22.22 8.03 9.25
N ASN A 569 23.53 8.13 9.44
CA ASN A 569 24.53 7.32 8.70
C ASN A 569 24.33 5.80 8.90
N SER A 570 23.63 5.36 9.95
CA SER A 570 23.25 3.97 10.15
C SER A 570 22.08 3.52 9.25
N PHE A 571 21.38 4.45 8.60
CA PHE A 571 20.19 4.17 7.81
C PHE A 571 20.55 3.61 6.43
N ILE A 572 20.94 2.35 6.41
CA ILE A 572 21.24 1.59 5.20
C ILE A 572 20.17 0.52 5.02
N GLY A 573 19.47 0.52 3.89
CA GLY A 573 18.32 -0.35 3.65
C GLY A 573 18.61 -1.83 3.88
N ARG A 574 19.79 -2.31 3.46
CA ARG A 574 20.22 -3.71 3.67
C ARG A 574 20.41 -4.07 5.14
N LEU A 575 20.88 -3.14 5.95
CA LEU A 575 21.19 -3.37 7.37
C LEU A 575 19.97 -3.11 8.26
N MET A 576 19.14 -2.13 7.93
CA MET A 576 18.06 -1.66 8.82
C MET A 576 16.65 -2.06 8.37
N ALA A 577 16.35 -2.12 7.06
CA ALA A 577 15.01 -2.46 6.60
C ALA A 577 14.87 -3.95 6.24
N SER A 578 15.92 -4.56 5.67
CA SER A 578 15.83 -5.95 5.23
C SER A 578 15.68 -6.97 6.37
N PRO A 579 16.35 -6.88 7.52
CA PRO A 579 16.14 -7.83 8.60
C PRO A 579 14.69 -7.87 9.06
N LEU A 580 14.02 -6.71 9.16
CA LEU A 580 12.60 -6.63 9.50
C LEU A 580 11.72 -7.27 8.42
N LEU A 581 11.98 -6.99 7.14
CA LEU A 581 11.26 -7.61 6.04
C LEU A 581 11.35 -9.14 6.11
N PHE A 582 12.55 -9.69 6.34
CA PHE A 582 12.74 -11.15 6.42
C PHE A 582 12.11 -11.75 7.67
N ASN A 583 12.14 -11.07 8.81
CA ASN A 583 11.43 -11.51 10.02
C ASN A 583 9.92 -11.61 9.75
N ILE A 584 9.34 -10.62 9.07
CA ILE A 584 7.93 -10.64 8.68
C ILE A 584 7.67 -11.79 7.69
N ALA A 585 8.46 -11.87 6.61
CA ALA A 585 8.28 -12.88 5.59
C ALA A 585 8.35 -14.29 6.17
N TYR A 586 9.36 -14.60 6.98
CA TYR A 586 9.53 -15.91 7.59
C TYR A 586 8.42 -16.23 8.59
N SER A 587 8.03 -15.27 9.41
CA SER A 587 6.94 -15.45 10.37
C SER A 587 5.60 -15.68 9.66
N VAL A 588 5.29 -14.91 8.63
CA VAL A 588 4.04 -15.07 7.84
C VAL A 588 4.05 -16.41 7.10
N LEU A 589 5.16 -16.77 6.45
CA LEU A 589 5.27 -18.03 5.71
C LEU A 589 5.18 -19.27 6.62
N SER A 590 5.72 -19.21 7.84
CA SER A 590 5.67 -20.31 8.79
C SER A 590 4.26 -20.61 9.29
N ASP A 591 3.36 -19.62 9.28
CA ASP A 591 1.96 -19.81 9.69
C ASP A 591 1.07 -20.35 8.56
N ILE A 592 1.52 -20.27 7.31
CA ILE A 592 0.73 -20.74 6.17
C ILE A 592 0.87 -22.26 6.06
N PRO A 593 -0.23 -23.03 6.13
CA PRO A 593 -0.19 -24.45 5.85
C PRO A 593 0.41 -24.73 4.46
N LYS A 594 1.27 -25.72 4.35
CA LYS A 594 1.93 -26.07 3.08
C LYS A 594 0.96 -26.26 1.91
N SER A 595 -0.25 -26.73 2.18
CA SER A 595 -1.31 -26.91 1.17
C SER A 595 -1.90 -25.59 0.64
N GLN A 596 -1.66 -24.49 1.32
CA GLN A 596 -2.16 -23.15 0.94
C GLN A 596 -1.07 -22.26 0.32
N LEU A 597 0.19 -22.70 0.37
CA LEU A 597 1.28 -22.04 -0.32
C LEU A 597 1.06 -22.12 -1.83
N LEU A 598 1.51 -21.09 -2.53
CA LEU A 598 1.45 -21.10 -3.99
C LEU A 598 2.31 -22.25 -4.55
N PRO A 599 1.88 -22.90 -5.63
CA PRO A 599 2.70 -23.90 -6.30
C PRO A 599 4.00 -23.25 -6.79
N LYS A 600 5.06 -24.08 -6.87
CA LYS A 600 6.33 -23.60 -7.42
C LYS A 600 6.11 -22.95 -8.77
N GLU A 601 6.64 -21.75 -8.92
CA GLU A 601 6.49 -20.98 -10.14
C GLU A 601 7.03 -21.72 -11.36
N ILE A 602 6.19 -21.86 -12.39
CA ILE A 602 6.59 -22.36 -13.70
C ILE A 602 7.03 -21.18 -14.54
N HIS A 603 8.18 -21.28 -15.19
CA HIS A 603 8.64 -20.22 -16.09
C HIS A 603 7.66 -20.01 -17.25
N PRO A 604 7.53 -18.77 -17.76
CA PRO A 604 6.73 -18.51 -18.96
C PRO A 604 7.17 -19.38 -20.15
N GLU A 605 6.21 -19.76 -21.01
CA GLU A 605 6.49 -20.61 -22.18
C GLU A 605 7.56 -20.03 -23.10
N ASN A 606 7.62 -18.70 -23.21
CA ASN A 606 8.61 -17.98 -24.01
C ASN A 606 9.85 -17.57 -23.18
N CYS A 607 10.19 -18.31 -22.14
CA CYS A 607 11.46 -18.20 -21.41
C CYS A 607 12.24 -19.51 -21.53
N ARG A 608 13.52 -19.44 -21.85
CA ARG A 608 14.41 -20.61 -21.97
C ARG A 608 15.73 -20.35 -21.27
N GLN A 609 16.34 -21.41 -20.77
CA GLN A 609 17.73 -21.36 -20.31
C GLN A 609 18.67 -21.72 -21.46
N VAL A 610 19.67 -20.87 -21.69
CA VAL A 610 20.67 -21.00 -22.75
C VAL A 610 22.05 -20.97 -22.10
N GLU A 611 22.99 -21.80 -22.59
CA GLU A 611 24.37 -21.72 -22.17
C GLU A 611 25.03 -20.43 -22.69
N VAL A 612 25.67 -19.70 -21.79
CA VAL A 612 26.46 -18.50 -22.09
C VAL A 612 27.88 -18.64 -21.54
N CYS A 613 28.82 -17.92 -22.11
CA CYS A 613 30.15 -17.80 -21.54
C CYS A 613 30.10 -17.12 -20.17
N SER A 614 30.66 -17.75 -19.16
CA SER A 614 30.64 -17.21 -17.78
C SER A 614 31.38 -15.86 -17.64
N VAL A 615 32.31 -15.59 -18.54
CA VAL A 615 33.15 -14.38 -18.51
C VAL A 615 32.50 -13.22 -19.26
N SER A 616 31.97 -13.45 -20.48
CA SER A 616 31.42 -12.38 -21.31
C SER A 616 29.89 -12.24 -21.22
N GLY A 617 29.20 -13.26 -20.74
CA GLY A 617 27.73 -13.35 -20.83
C GLY A 617 27.22 -13.68 -22.25
N GLY A 618 28.02 -13.61 -23.28
CA GLY A 618 27.61 -13.92 -24.65
C GLY A 618 27.52 -15.43 -24.93
N LEU A 619 26.93 -15.81 -26.07
CA LEU A 619 26.89 -17.21 -26.50
C LEU A 619 28.31 -17.77 -26.58
N PRO A 620 28.56 -19.00 -26.10
CA PRO A 620 29.93 -19.52 -26.03
C PRO A 620 30.52 -19.73 -27.44
N SER A 621 31.78 -19.37 -27.59
CA SER A 621 32.59 -19.80 -28.71
C SER A 621 33.39 -21.07 -28.38
N GLU A 622 34.07 -21.68 -29.34
CA GLU A 622 34.97 -22.79 -29.13
C GLU A 622 36.11 -22.48 -28.11
N ASN A 623 36.42 -21.20 -27.95
CA ASN A 623 37.46 -20.72 -27.04
C ASN A 623 37.00 -20.57 -25.57
N CYS A 624 35.72 -20.70 -25.31
CA CYS A 624 35.17 -20.53 -23.96
C CYS A 624 35.30 -21.80 -23.13
N LYS A 625 36.08 -21.78 -22.06
CA LYS A 625 36.34 -22.93 -21.18
C LYS A 625 35.18 -23.14 -20.18
N THR A 626 34.59 -22.07 -19.70
CA THR A 626 33.54 -22.11 -18.68
C THR A 626 32.23 -21.54 -19.22
N LYS A 627 31.13 -22.22 -18.90
CA LYS A 627 29.79 -21.86 -19.35
C LYS A 627 28.82 -21.87 -18.20
N GLU A 628 27.76 -21.06 -18.27
CA GLU A 628 26.69 -20.95 -17.28
C GLU A 628 25.36 -20.85 -17.99
N LEU A 629 24.29 -21.23 -17.28
CA LEU A 629 22.92 -21.08 -17.79
C LEU A 629 22.40 -19.66 -17.54
N ALA A 630 21.75 -19.08 -18.54
CA ALA A 630 21.11 -17.79 -18.48
C ALA A 630 19.66 -17.89 -18.97
N TRP A 631 18.76 -17.13 -18.34
CA TRP A 631 17.41 -16.97 -18.84
C TRP A 631 17.39 -16.05 -20.06
N PHE A 632 16.74 -16.51 -21.13
CA PHE A 632 16.55 -15.82 -22.39
C PHE A 632 15.08 -15.70 -22.76
N ILE A 633 14.75 -14.61 -23.44
CA ILE A 633 13.48 -14.38 -24.11
C ILE A 633 13.73 -14.56 -25.61
N PRO A 634 13.36 -15.71 -26.20
CA PRO A 634 13.55 -15.96 -27.63
C PRO A 634 12.95 -14.86 -28.51
N GLY A 635 13.71 -14.39 -29.48
CA GLY A 635 13.32 -13.29 -30.37
C GLY A 635 13.47 -11.88 -29.79
N VAL A 636 13.82 -11.75 -28.51
CA VAL A 636 14.01 -10.47 -27.83
C VAL A 636 15.43 -10.32 -27.25
N SER A 637 15.88 -11.30 -26.44
CA SER A 637 17.20 -11.23 -25.82
C SER A 637 18.32 -11.11 -26.82
N PRO A 638 19.37 -10.31 -26.52
CA PRO A 638 20.50 -10.12 -27.44
C PRO A 638 21.27 -11.43 -27.68
N ILE A 639 21.60 -11.69 -28.94
CA ILE A 639 22.31 -12.89 -29.37
C ILE A 639 23.69 -12.49 -29.94
N GLU A 640 24.66 -12.39 -29.04
CA GLU A 640 26.06 -12.14 -29.45
C GLU A 640 26.95 -13.29 -29.01
N LYS A 641 27.84 -13.73 -29.90
CA LYS A 641 28.89 -14.68 -29.53
C LYS A 641 29.97 -14.01 -28.66
N CYS A 642 30.58 -14.80 -27.78
CA CYS A 642 31.68 -14.33 -26.96
C CYS A 642 32.81 -13.74 -27.83
N LYS A 643 33.09 -12.48 -27.63
CA LYS A 643 34.17 -11.75 -28.31
C LYS A 643 35.40 -11.55 -27.41
N ILE A 644 35.27 -11.91 -26.11
CA ILE A 644 36.37 -11.76 -25.14
C ILE A 644 37.45 -12.85 -25.37
N HIS A 645 37.07 -14.12 -25.47
CA HIS A 645 37.99 -15.22 -25.65
C HIS A 645 38.38 -15.36 -27.13
N ARG A 646 39.65 -15.05 -27.44
CA ARG A 646 40.17 -15.19 -28.78
C ARG A 646 41.40 -16.05 -28.78
N LYS A 647 41.54 -16.90 -29.81
CA LYS A 647 42.75 -17.67 -30.10
C LYS A 647 43.77 -16.78 -30.82
N ILE A 648 44.93 -16.67 -30.28
CA ILE A 648 46.06 -15.92 -30.85
C ILE A 648 47.30 -16.81 -30.91
N ASN A 649 48.28 -16.46 -31.74
CA ASN A 649 49.55 -17.14 -31.81
C ASN A 649 50.61 -16.28 -31.10
N ILE A 650 51.48 -16.94 -30.37
CA ILE A 650 52.56 -16.34 -29.60
C ILE A 650 53.86 -17.03 -29.97
N ASP A 651 54.91 -16.26 -30.28
CA ASP A 651 56.25 -16.77 -30.38
C ASP A 651 56.81 -17.07 -28.98
N THR A 652 57.00 -18.32 -28.66
CA THR A 652 57.44 -18.78 -27.33
C THR A 652 58.83 -18.33 -26.94
N ARG A 653 59.61 -17.84 -27.85
CA ARG A 653 60.96 -17.36 -27.64
C ARG A 653 61.00 -15.92 -27.16
N THR A 654 60.07 -15.11 -27.68
CA THR A 654 59.98 -13.69 -27.39
C THR A 654 58.87 -13.31 -26.50
N GLY A 655 57.80 -14.18 -26.44
CA GLY A 655 56.56 -13.88 -25.74
C GLY A 655 55.63 -12.92 -26.46
N TYR A 656 56.04 -12.38 -27.62
CA TYR A 656 55.19 -11.48 -28.42
C TYR A 656 54.17 -12.24 -29.26
N ARG A 657 53.11 -11.52 -29.60
CA ARG A 657 52.09 -11.97 -30.53
C ARG A 657 52.66 -12.04 -31.96
N THR A 658 52.26 -13.05 -32.73
CA THR A 658 52.66 -13.21 -34.13
C THR A 658 51.49 -13.65 -34.99
N ASP A 659 51.55 -13.34 -36.30
CA ASP A 659 50.59 -13.83 -37.29
C ASP A 659 51.03 -15.18 -37.91
N GLU A 660 52.23 -15.66 -37.61
CA GLU A 660 52.69 -16.99 -38.01
C GLU A 660 51.88 -18.07 -37.28
N THR A 661 51.73 -19.22 -37.87
CA THR A 661 51.02 -20.36 -37.34
C THR A 661 51.96 -21.43 -36.78
N PRO A 662 51.47 -22.31 -35.83
CA PRO A 662 52.29 -23.42 -35.34
C PRO A 662 52.72 -24.42 -36.43
N GLU A 663 51.95 -24.50 -37.52
CA GLU A 663 52.27 -25.32 -38.68
C GLU A 663 53.43 -24.71 -39.50
N GLU A 664 53.58 -23.41 -39.52
CA GLU A 664 54.61 -22.68 -40.20
C GLU A 664 55.93 -22.65 -39.40
N LYS A 665 55.80 -22.51 -38.09
CA LYS A 665 56.91 -22.35 -37.17
C LYS A 665 56.78 -23.15 -35.88
N PRO A 666 57.74 -24.05 -35.55
CA PRO A 666 57.60 -24.91 -34.38
C PRO A 666 57.68 -24.19 -33.03
N TYR A 667 58.11 -22.95 -32.96
CA TYR A 667 58.23 -22.11 -31.80
C TYR A 667 57.01 -21.19 -31.61
N VAL A 668 56.00 -21.32 -32.50
CA VAL A 668 54.73 -20.61 -32.36
C VAL A 668 53.71 -21.53 -31.65
N GLN A 669 53.05 -20.97 -30.65
CA GLN A 669 51.98 -21.66 -29.92
C GLN A 669 50.65 -20.88 -29.99
N SER A 670 49.57 -21.58 -30.34
CA SER A 670 48.24 -21.05 -30.24
C SER A 670 47.73 -21.05 -28.80
N VAL A 671 47.35 -19.91 -28.29
CA VAL A 671 46.78 -19.75 -26.93
C VAL A 671 45.50 -18.97 -26.93
N VAL A 672 44.61 -19.20 -25.98
CA VAL A 672 43.41 -18.39 -25.79
C VAL A 672 43.76 -17.24 -24.84
N ARG A 673 43.43 -16.03 -25.22
CA ARG A 673 43.58 -14.83 -24.40
C ARG A 673 42.26 -14.06 -24.29
N GLU A 674 42.16 -13.20 -23.24
CA GLU A 674 40.98 -12.35 -22.99
C GLU A 674 41.21 -10.95 -23.55
N PHE A 675 40.30 -10.50 -24.40
CA PHE A 675 40.34 -9.17 -25.02
C PHE A 675 39.26 -8.31 -24.35
N TRP A 676 39.70 -7.55 -23.38
CA TRP A 676 38.82 -6.66 -22.65
C TRP A 676 38.89 -5.23 -23.22
N PRO A 677 37.75 -4.45 -23.12
CA PRO A 677 37.81 -3.02 -23.38
C PRO A 677 38.81 -2.33 -22.45
N SER A 678 39.41 -1.25 -22.93
CA SER A 678 40.51 -0.57 -22.24
C SER A 678 40.20 -0.04 -20.86
N ASP A 679 38.96 0.43 -20.64
CA ASP A 679 38.49 0.88 -19.31
C ASP A 679 38.44 -0.28 -18.27
N LEU A 680 37.99 -1.44 -18.68
CA LEU A 680 37.98 -2.63 -17.85
C LEU A 680 39.36 -3.20 -17.60
N GLN A 681 40.23 -3.16 -18.64
CA GLN A 681 41.61 -3.57 -18.51
C GLN A 681 42.36 -2.73 -17.46
N GLN A 682 42.22 -1.41 -17.50
CA GLN A 682 42.80 -0.52 -16.49
C GLN A 682 42.35 -0.84 -15.07
N LEU A 683 41.07 -1.17 -14.88
CA LEU A 683 40.57 -1.56 -13.58
C LEU A 683 41.15 -2.88 -13.09
N PHE A 684 41.34 -3.87 -13.97
CA PHE A 684 41.99 -5.12 -13.62
C PHE A 684 43.42 -4.91 -13.19
N GLU A 685 44.14 -4.05 -13.90
CA GLU A 685 45.53 -3.67 -13.56
C GLU A 685 45.59 -2.97 -12.20
N GLN A 686 44.73 -1.98 -11.96
CA GLN A 686 44.63 -1.26 -10.68
C GLN A 686 44.27 -2.17 -9.52
N ALA A 687 43.41 -3.17 -9.77
CA ALA A 687 42.96 -4.14 -8.77
C ALA A 687 44.03 -5.27 -8.55
N GLY A 688 45.10 -5.31 -9.31
CA GLY A 688 46.09 -6.37 -9.25
C GLY A 688 45.54 -7.76 -9.63
N LEU A 689 44.51 -7.79 -10.44
CA LEU A 689 43.84 -9.04 -10.83
C LEU A 689 44.54 -9.63 -12.07
N PRO A 690 45.09 -10.83 -11.99
CA PRO A 690 45.71 -11.47 -13.15
C PRO A 690 44.61 -11.83 -14.17
N ARG A 691 44.76 -11.33 -15.39
CA ARG A 691 43.92 -11.67 -16.53
C ARG A 691 44.80 -12.24 -17.64
N MET A 692 44.24 -13.07 -18.49
CA MET A 692 44.91 -13.61 -19.66
C MET A 692 44.94 -12.55 -20.78
N ILE A 693 45.60 -11.41 -20.52
CA ILE A 693 45.70 -10.28 -21.43
C ILE A 693 46.55 -10.72 -22.66
N PRO A 694 46.15 -10.29 -23.87
CA PRO A 694 46.98 -10.59 -25.06
C PRO A 694 48.33 -9.85 -24.99
N PRO A 695 49.45 -10.53 -25.31
CA PRO A 695 50.72 -9.85 -25.43
C PRO A 695 50.69 -8.90 -26.64
N GLU A 696 51.57 -7.90 -26.59
CA GLU A 696 51.78 -6.94 -27.71
C GLU A 696 52.44 -7.63 -28.89
N TYR A 697 52.36 -6.99 -30.08
CA TYR A 697 53.17 -7.34 -31.21
C TYR A 697 54.61 -6.78 -31.06
N PRO A 698 55.62 -7.38 -31.72
CA PRO A 698 57.00 -6.83 -31.72
C PRO A 698 56.96 -5.41 -32.29
N PRO A 699 57.75 -4.47 -31.74
CA PRO A 699 57.75 -3.08 -32.24
C PRO A 699 58.09 -2.90 -33.72
N GLU A 700 58.77 -3.84 -34.30
CA GLU A 700 59.22 -3.79 -35.69
C GLU A 700 58.24 -4.37 -36.72
N GLU A 701 57.21 -5.07 -36.27
CA GLU A 701 56.21 -5.77 -37.10
C GLU A 701 54.87 -5.07 -37.18
N TYR A 702 54.76 -3.78 -36.91
CA TYR A 702 53.51 -3.05 -37.10
C TYR A 702 53.12 -2.99 -38.56
N LYS A 703 52.62 -4.11 -39.10
CA LYS A 703 51.90 -4.15 -40.37
C LYS A 703 50.45 -3.83 -40.10
N PHE A 704 49.93 -2.83 -40.83
CA PHE A 704 48.50 -2.52 -40.83
C PHE A 704 47.70 -3.79 -41.14
N ASP A 705 47.12 -4.41 -40.10
CA ASP A 705 46.19 -5.52 -40.27
C ASP A 705 44.80 -4.99 -40.66
N TYR A 706 44.46 -5.10 -41.96
CA TYR A 706 43.16 -4.69 -42.49
C TYR A 706 42.00 -5.62 -42.05
N LYS A 707 42.22 -6.63 -41.23
CA LYS A 707 41.18 -7.48 -40.68
C LYS A 707 40.49 -6.72 -39.56
N LYS A 708 39.27 -6.19 -39.79
CA LYS A 708 38.42 -5.55 -38.81
C LYS A 708 37.93 -6.55 -37.77
N GLN A 709 38.82 -7.30 -37.10
CA GLN A 709 38.47 -8.17 -35.98
C GLN A 709 38.52 -7.37 -34.69
N GLY A 710 37.59 -7.63 -33.78
CA GLY A 710 37.51 -7.00 -32.46
C GLY A 710 36.34 -6.01 -32.30
N TYR A 711 36.27 -5.43 -31.12
CA TYR A 711 35.27 -4.41 -30.83
C TYR A 711 35.68 -3.07 -31.46
N PRO A 712 34.75 -2.33 -32.07
CA PRO A 712 35.01 -0.93 -32.40
C PRO A 712 35.25 -0.14 -31.12
N PRO A 713 35.90 1.03 -31.21
CA PRO A 713 35.89 1.96 -30.09
C PRO A 713 34.45 2.32 -29.71
N GLU A 714 34.24 2.64 -28.45
CA GLU A 714 32.93 3.05 -27.92
C GLU A 714 33.10 4.44 -27.28
N ILE A 715 32.38 5.45 -27.77
CA ILE A 715 32.44 6.81 -27.25
C ILE A 715 31.71 6.85 -25.89
N ILE A 716 32.47 7.15 -24.83
CA ILE A 716 31.93 7.35 -23.48
C ILE A 716 31.47 8.81 -23.31
N SER A 717 32.22 9.75 -23.89
CA SER A 717 31.93 11.18 -23.85
C SER A 717 32.33 11.81 -25.17
N PRO A 718 31.52 12.68 -25.80
CA PRO A 718 30.18 13.10 -25.38
C PRO A 718 29.12 12.00 -25.53
N MET A 719 28.02 12.15 -24.82
CA MET A 719 26.93 11.17 -24.85
C MET A 719 25.97 11.46 -26.01
N SER A 720 25.53 10.42 -26.70
CA SER A 720 24.48 10.54 -27.72
C SER A 720 23.15 11.01 -27.14
N ASN A 721 22.41 11.81 -27.89
CA ASN A 721 21.12 12.34 -27.52
C ASN A 721 21.11 13.15 -26.19
N THR A 722 22.21 13.84 -25.90
CA THR A 722 22.36 14.73 -24.76
C THR A 722 22.60 16.16 -25.26
N ASP A 723 21.82 17.11 -24.72
CA ASP A 723 22.01 18.53 -25.01
C ASP A 723 23.03 19.13 -24.02
N TYR A 724 24.09 19.68 -24.55
CA TYR A 724 25.14 20.37 -23.80
C TYR A 724 24.85 21.86 -23.79
N VAL A 725 24.82 22.49 -22.62
CA VAL A 725 24.54 23.92 -22.49
C VAL A 725 25.81 24.67 -22.10
N PHE A 726 26.30 25.52 -23.00
CA PHE A 726 27.45 26.38 -22.75
C PHE A 726 27.01 27.73 -22.18
N ARG A 727 27.65 28.19 -21.09
CA ARG A 727 27.39 29.49 -20.47
C ARG A 727 28.39 30.55 -20.94
N TYR A 728 27.92 31.61 -21.59
CA TYR A 728 28.79 32.67 -22.14
C TYR A 728 29.68 33.34 -21.09
N LYS A 729 29.35 33.34 -19.80
CA LYS A 729 30.17 33.95 -18.73
C LYS A 729 31.43 33.15 -18.36
N ASN A 730 31.57 31.91 -18.80
CA ASN A 730 32.65 31.03 -18.40
C ASN A 730 33.28 30.31 -19.62
N GLN A 731 33.82 31.09 -20.61
CA GLN A 731 34.38 30.52 -21.85
C GLN A 731 35.48 29.47 -21.62
N SER A 732 36.27 29.59 -20.54
CA SER A 732 37.31 28.59 -20.21
C SER A 732 36.77 27.25 -19.73
N LYS A 733 35.48 27.20 -19.30
CA LYS A 733 34.80 25.99 -18.84
C LYS A 733 33.90 25.35 -19.90
N ASN A 734 33.69 26.02 -21.02
CA ASN A 734 32.85 25.54 -22.12
C ASN A 734 33.60 24.55 -22.99
N LYS A 735 33.94 23.39 -22.44
CA LYS A 735 34.66 22.30 -23.10
C LYS A 735 33.93 20.99 -22.90
N ILE A 736 33.93 20.17 -23.91
CA ILE A 736 33.48 18.79 -23.88
C ILE A 736 34.70 17.88 -23.84
N MET A 737 34.69 16.96 -22.92
CA MET A 737 35.74 15.93 -22.85
C MET A 737 35.38 14.82 -23.83
N LEU A 738 36.21 14.60 -24.85
CA LEU A 738 36.07 13.48 -25.77
C LEU A 738 36.83 12.29 -25.18
N CYS A 739 36.15 11.21 -24.91
CA CYS A 739 36.72 10.00 -24.34
C CYS A 739 36.05 8.77 -24.97
N ALA A 740 36.82 7.77 -25.33
CA ALA A 740 36.30 6.49 -25.78
C ALA A 740 37.13 5.34 -25.22
N THR A 741 36.47 4.21 -25.02
CA THR A 741 37.12 2.92 -24.79
C THR A 741 37.37 2.23 -26.13
N ALA A 742 38.29 1.30 -26.15
CA ALA A 742 38.57 0.50 -27.33
C ALA A 742 39.02 -0.91 -26.93
N ASP A 743 39.08 -1.79 -27.90
CA ASP A 743 39.56 -3.15 -27.70
C ASP A 743 41.03 -3.15 -27.24
N ALA A 744 41.44 -4.19 -26.53
CA ALA A 744 42.80 -4.36 -25.98
C ALA A 744 43.92 -4.29 -27.03
N ASP A 745 43.60 -4.43 -28.31
CA ASP A 745 44.56 -4.33 -29.43
C ASP A 745 44.63 -2.93 -30.06
N THR A 746 44.00 -1.91 -29.47
CA THR A 746 44.00 -0.52 -29.92
C THR A 746 45.03 0.29 -29.14
N SER A 747 45.95 0.92 -29.81
CA SER A 747 46.98 1.78 -29.21
C SER A 747 46.65 3.27 -29.30
N GLU A 748 45.91 3.69 -30.30
CA GLU A 748 45.58 5.09 -30.56
C GLU A 748 44.15 5.25 -31.09
N LEU A 749 43.50 6.34 -30.72
CA LEU A 749 42.20 6.79 -31.19
C LEU A 749 42.33 8.13 -31.90
N MET A 750 41.66 8.29 -33.03
CA MET A 750 41.59 9.51 -33.82
C MET A 750 40.16 10.04 -33.79
N TRP A 751 40.01 11.31 -33.42
CA TRP A 751 38.72 11.98 -33.25
C TRP A 751 38.44 12.96 -34.40
N PHE A 752 37.19 12.96 -34.85
CA PHE A 752 36.71 13.81 -35.94
C PHE A 752 35.38 14.45 -35.60
N ASN A 753 35.11 15.64 -36.11
CA ASN A 753 33.81 16.26 -36.24
C ASN A 753 33.36 16.12 -37.69
N GLY A 754 32.49 15.18 -37.98
CA GLY A 754 32.26 14.76 -39.35
C GLY A 754 33.56 14.30 -40.05
N THR A 755 34.07 15.12 -40.98
CA THR A 755 35.35 14.89 -41.69
C THR A 755 36.51 15.70 -41.10
N GLN A 756 36.27 16.61 -40.18
CA GLN A 756 37.28 17.50 -39.62
C GLN A 756 38.01 16.82 -38.45
N PHE A 757 39.33 16.69 -38.56
CA PHE A 757 40.15 16.12 -37.50
C PHE A 757 40.21 17.03 -36.27
N ILE A 758 39.92 16.45 -35.08
CA ILE A 758 39.94 17.15 -33.77
C ILE A 758 41.27 16.88 -33.05
N GLY A 759 41.67 15.62 -32.96
CA GLY A 759 42.85 15.22 -32.17
C GLY A 759 43.01 13.71 -32.04
N ARG A 760 44.05 13.33 -31.29
CA ARG A 760 44.37 11.92 -30.96
C ARG A 760 44.38 11.71 -29.46
N SER A 761 43.98 10.53 -29.02
CA SER A 761 44.08 10.09 -27.64
C SER A 761 44.47 8.62 -27.55
N LYS A 762 44.95 8.17 -26.39
CA LYS A 762 44.98 6.74 -26.07
C LYS A 762 43.59 6.28 -25.64
N PRO A 763 43.25 5.00 -25.80
CA PRO A 763 42.04 4.46 -25.25
C PRO A 763 41.89 4.79 -23.76
N GLY A 764 40.72 5.29 -23.33
CA GLY A 764 40.41 5.73 -21.98
C GLY A 764 40.99 7.10 -21.57
N GLN A 765 41.78 7.75 -22.38
CA GLN A 765 42.24 9.13 -22.17
C GLN A 765 41.30 10.12 -22.82
N SER A 766 41.04 11.23 -22.13
CA SER A 766 40.15 12.30 -22.61
C SER A 766 40.97 13.40 -23.31
N ILE A 767 40.41 13.96 -24.37
CA ILE A 767 40.87 15.21 -24.97
C ILE A 767 39.80 16.30 -24.86
N GLU A 768 40.24 17.55 -24.71
CA GLU A 768 39.34 18.69 -24.62
C GLU A 768 38.91 19.18 -26.00
N TRP A 769 37.64 19.40 -26.18
CA TRP A 769 37.05 19.98 -27.40
C TRP A 769 36.09 21.11 -27.06
N ALA A 770 36.26 22.28 -27.67
CA ALA A 770 35.51 23.50 -27.37
C ALA A 770 34.86 24.05 -28.63
N PRO A 771 33.82 23.44 -29.16
CA PRO A 771 33.11 23.95 -30.34
C PRO A 771 32.18 25.11 -30.02
N PRO A 772 31.76 25.92 -30.99
CA PRO A 772 30.64 26.85 -30.83
C PRO A 772 29.31 26.11 -30.68
N PRO A 773 28.23 26.79 -30.26
CA PRO A 773 26.88 26.20 -30.26
C PRO A 773 26.49 25.68 -31.65
N GLY A 774 25.89 24.49 -31.70
CA GLY A 774 25.54 23.83 -32.96
C GLY A 774 25.27 22.33 -32.75
N SER A 775 24.92 21.63 -33.81
CA SER A 775 24.77 20.17 -33.82
C SER A 775 25.99 19.56 -34.53
N TYR A 776 26.56 18.54 -33.92
CA TYR A 776 27.82 17.95 -34.37
C TYR A 776 27.74 16.44 -34.39
N GLU A 777 28.39 15.82 -35.35
CA GLU A 777 28.66 14.39 -35.40
C GLU A 777 30.11 14.13 -35.01
N ILE A 778 30.31 13.57 -33.84
CA ILE A 778 31.64 13.18 -33.35
C ILE A 778 31.90 11.74 -33.71
N VAL A 779 32.97 11.51 -34.39
CA VAL A 779 33.44 10.20 -34.86
C VAL A 779 34.79 9.89 -34.20
N VAL A 780 34.92 8.70 -33.69
CA VAL A 780 36.20 8.15 -33.23
C VAL A 780 36.59 6.95 -34.08
N THR A 781 37.84 6.87 -34.49
CA THR A 781 38.36 5.72 -35.23
C THR A 781 39.64 5.23 -34.57
N ASP A 782 39.89 3.93 -34.66
CA ASP A 782 41.13 3.33 -34.25
C ASP A 782 42.10 3.11 -35.46
N GLN A 783 43.30 2.65 -35.22
CA GLN A 783 44.30 2.35 -36.25
C GLN A 783 43.87 1.21 -37.19
N LYS A 784 42.83 0.45 -36.88
CA LYS A 784 42.27 -0.63 -37.71
C LYS A 784 41.07 -0.19 -38.55
N GLY A 785 40.70 1.11 -38.45
CA GLY A 785 39.54 1.68 -39.14
C GLY A 785 38.20 1.21 -38.56
N ARG A 786 38.17 0.69 -37.33
CA ARG A 786 36.92 0.48 -36.59
C ARG A 786 36.48 1.82 -36.02
N ALA A 787 35.20 2.15 -36.08
CA ALA A 787 34.71 3.46 -35.72
C ALA A 787 33.43 3.40 -34.94
N ASP A 788 33.18 4.44 -34.15
CA ASP A 788 31.92 4.78 -33.48
C ASP A 788 31.59 6.25 -33.70
N ASN A 789 30.33 6.62 -33.65
CA ASN A 789 29.89 8.01 -33.78
C ASN A 789 28.75 8.35 -32.81
N VAL A 790 28.72 9.62 -32.41
CA VAL A 790 27.64 10.18 -31.61
C VAL A 790 27.24 11.55 -32.16
N PHE A 791 25.93 11.84 -32.09
CA PHE A 791 25.39 13.16 -32.40
C PHE A 791 25.18 13.94 -31.11
N VAL A 792 25.66 15.17 -31.07
CA VAL A 792 25.57 16.06 -29.92
C VAL A 792 25.01 17.40 -30.31
N ASN A 793 24.11 17.95 -29.51
CA ASN A 793 23.61 19.31 -29.64
C ASN A 793 24.22 20.18 -28.53
N ILE A 794 24.77 21.31 -28.96
CA ILE A 794 25.34 22.29 -28.03
C ILE A 794 24.55 23.57 -28.14
N SER A 795 23.90 23.97 -27.06
CA SER A 795 23.17 25.24 -26.95
C SER A 795 23.96 26.24 -26.11
N GLY A 796 23.87 27.52 -26.45
CA GLY A 796 24.45 28.59 -25.65
C GLY A 796 23.35 29.36 -24.92
N THR A 797 23.44 29.51 -23.60
CA THR A 797 22.56 30.40 -22.85
C THR A 797 23.23 31.73 -22.58
N GLY A 798 22.61 32.82 -23.05
CA GLY A 798 23.06 34.20 -22.87
C GLY A 798 22.48 34.84 -21.60
N LEU A 799 22.71 34.26 -20.40
CA LEU A 799 22.40 34.96 -19.15
C LEU A 799 23.50 34.70 -18.10
#